data_7685930276e8df6683d676ab786ea6ba
#
_entry.id   7685930276e8df6683d676ab786ea6ba
#
_cell.length_a   1.000
_cell.length_b   1.000
_cell.length_c   1.000
_cell.angle_alpha   90.00
_cell.angle_beta   90.00
_cell.angle_gamma   90.00
#
_symmetry.space_group_name_H-M   'P 1'
#
loop_
_entity.id
_entity.type
_entity.pdbx_description
1 polymer ?
#
loop_
_entity_poly.entity_id
_entity_poly.type
_entity_poly.pdbx_seq_one_letter_code
_entity_poly.pdbx_strand_id
1 'polypeptide(L)'
;MTQTVGTIQIASLAKETCGHFKTGIPCPKGMWPAVTQFRLAANGILLTDAFIKTSQLWPDGSIKWLLCEGLIDLQHHSVSDEIVLTLEAVESDSPSIKLVSPVNNNDEALSLSLGSGKTFTINKAKPFQFVTNKHLSSSFDIVDIIPQSITPIAFSYALHCNNNEYSALTVEQKYEIRLGSDKKLIVETEASIFLSTGTVCAHLTMRNPSAASHPNGKWDLGDPNSIYLKECCISFKGKSLQPTLTLNSDVFSSSEHEELTLHQASSGFENWQSPVHVNQDNVNSLPFRGFKLYQPEHLLLSGDQAKPQIKISNSGSTFSIHVDKFWQNFPSSAHLTADSLSVSLLGSRYSENTELQPGEQKTRRISIAPFNIQSLQVVIDSAWLKNASVLPFLPSKSCEFDSLIKNGIEGSSSFYQKRLDIDEFGWRHFGELYADHEKALAPDEPFFVSHYNNQYDPIFGMLMQWLLSGDPRWFELADDLAKHVADIDVYHTSDDKPEYSGGLFWHTDHYVQAYTASHRTYSKHQPSGVYDDHAGGGGPGGQHCYTNGLTLHHLLTGYTPSRDAVLSITQWVTNYYEGDGTFVGALLAFKNSDIPGVKNVKTGKYPLDRGTGNYLQARLDRYELQGCDSDIEAASYIIANTVSPTDDFDQLQLDNVEATWFYTVFLQAVCRFISLKEQRCECDSSYQYAVDSLTHYANWMAVNEYAYLDKPDILEFPNQTWSGQDLRKLCVLHFASNYLTEAQRTLAEQKAEQLADTIFQRLSTSTETSTTRVLCLMMQNGHYSGFKQAARPLSSTSTQKGQALTEKSNSLSFLLSNLIDLSPSRERKQLVKRFPQLQKWLGKP
;
A
#
# COMPACT_ATOMS: atom_id res chain seq x y z
N MET A 1 0.99 9.40 32.93
CA MET A 1 -0.18 10.18 32.44
C MET A 1 -0.92 9.33 31.46
N THR A 2 -2.22 9.17 31.68
CA THR A 2 -3.11 8.44 30.75
C THR A 2 -3.59 9.39 29.66
N GLN A 3 -3.52 8.96 28.39
CA GLN A 3 -3.94 9.73 27.23
C GLN A 3 -4.99 8.95 26.45
N THR A 4 -6.08 9.59 26.05
CA THR A 4 -7.02 9.03 25.07
C THR A 4 -6.39 9.17 23.70
N VAL A 5 -6.21 8.05 22.99
CA VAL A 5 -5.50 8.01 21.69
C VAL A 5 -6.40 7.63 20.52
N GLY A 6 -7.55 7.03 20.82
CA GLY A 6 -8.49 6.65 19.76
C GLY A 6 -9.74 6.00 20.33
N THR A 7 -10.68 5.73 19.43
CA THR A 7 -11.93 5.04 19.71
C THR A 7 -12.19 3.92 18.71
N ILE A 8 -12.96 2.94 19.11
CA ILE A 8 -13.45 1.85 18.27
C ILE A 8 -14.97 1.85 18.32
N GLN A 9 -15.60 1.94 17.17
CA GLN A 9 -17.05 1.76 17.04
C GLN A 9 -17.40 0.32 16.66
N ILE A 10 -18.32 -0.28 17.39
CA ILE A 10 -18.77 -1.65 17.12
C ILE A 10 -19.89 -1.62 16.09
N ALA A 11 -19.56 -2.00 14.85
CA ALA A 11 -20.52 -2.00 13.74
C ALA A 11 -21.41 -3.26 13.70
N SER A 12 -20.91 -4.38 14.21
CA SER A 12 -21.67 -5.66 14.25
C SER A 12 -21.15 -6.56 15.37
N LEU A 13 -22.00 -7.40 15.92
CA LEU A 13 -21.63 -8.36 16.97
C LEU A 13 -22.24 -9.73 16.70
N ALA A 14 -21.40 -10.77 16.71
CA ALA A 14 -21.82 -12.15 16.87
C ALA A 14 -21.63 -12.58 18.33
N LYS A 15 -22.35 -13.61 18.77
CA LYS A 15 -22.17 -14.16 20.13
C LYS A 15 -20.73 -14.67 20.32
N GLU A 16 -20.18 -14.52 21.52
CA GLU A 16 -18.83 -14.98 21.88
C GLU A 16 -17.74 -14.41 20.96
N THR A 17 -17.81 -13.12 20.65
CA THR A 17 -16.87 -12.46 19.76
C THR A 17 -15.80 -11.72 20.53
N CYS A 18 -14.56 -11.86 20.08
CA CYS A 18 -13.43 -11.03 20.48
C CYS A 18 -13.02 -10.16 19.30
N GLY A 19 -12.70 -8.93 19.57
CA GLY A 19 -12.22 -7.97 18.57
C GLY A 19 -10.71 -7.98 18.49
N HIS A 20 -10.13 -8.08 17.31
CA HIS A 20 -8.71 -7.86 17.06
C HIS A 20 -8.51 -6.49 16.41
N PHE A 21 -7.60 -5.69 16.94
CA PHE A 21 -7.19 -4.44 16.34
C PHE A 21 -5.67 -4.39 16.17
N LYS A 22 -5.22 -3.66 15.16
CA LYS A 22 -3.82 -3.28 14.91
C LYS A 22 -3.81 -1.87 14.38
N THR A 23 -3.14 -0.95 15.07
CA THR A 23 -3.18 0.47 14.73
C THR A 23 -1.89 1.19 15.08
N GLY A 24 -1.51 2.14 14.22
CA GLY A 24 -0.45 3.09 14.51
C GLY A 24 -0.97 4.29 15.29
N ILE A 25 -0.28 4.66 16.34
CA ILE A 25 -0.60 5.84 17.17
C ILE A 25 0.50 6.88 16.97
N PRO A 26 0.20 8.06 16.42
CA PRO A 26 1.17 9.14 16.30
C PRO A 26 1.43 9.78 17.66
N CYS A 27 2.66 10.23 17.91
CA CYS A 27 3.08 10.81 19.18
C CYS A 27 3.69 12.20 19.00
N PRO A 28 3.38 13.16 19.88
CA PRO A 28 3.96 14.49 19.84
C PRO A 28 5.48 14.45 20.04
N LYS A 29 6.19 15.31 19.30
CA LYS A 29 7.64 15.45 19.42
C LYS A 29 8.04 15.85 20.84
N GLY A 30 9.08 15.19 21.38
CA GLY A 30 9.62 15.46 22.72
C GLY A 30 8.77 14.90 23.87
N MET A 31 7.62 14.26 23.60
CA MET A 31 6.72 13.80 24.65
C MET A 31 7.24 12.57 25.39
N TRP A 32 7.68 11.56 24.67
CA TRP A 32 8.12 10.28 25.23
C TRP A 32 9.48 9.83 24.67
N PRO A 33 10.48 9.65 25.52
CA PRO A 33 11.75 9.03 25.12
C PRO A 33 11.55 7.62 24.54
N ALA A 34 12.46 7.18 23.68
CA ALA A 34 12.40 5.86 23.02
C ALA A 34 12.31 4.67 24.01
N VAL A 35 12.80 4.83 25.22
CA VAL A 35 12.79 3.79 26.27
C VAL A 35 11.49 3.74 27.08
N THR A 36 10.53 4.62 26.80
CA THR A 36 9.24 4.67 27.52
C THR A 36 8.48 3.37 27.31
N GLN A 37 7.99 2.80 28.40
CA GLN A 37 7.08 1.65 28.37
C GLN A 37 5.63 2.14 28.49
N PHE A 38 4.70 1.36 27.96
CA PHE A 38 3.30 1.72 27.91
C PHE A 38 2.40 0.61 28.37
N ARG A 39 1.22 0.99 28.85
CA ARG A 39 0.04 0.14 29.05
C ARG A 39 -1.07 0.61 28.15
N LEU A 40 -1.81 -0.34 27.57
CA LEU A 40 -2.96 -0.07 26.75
C LEU A 40 -4.22 -0.56 27.47
N ALA A 41 -5.23 0.29 27.55
CA ALA A 41 -6.49 -0.05 28.16
C ALA A 41 -7.67 0.31 27.25
N ALA A 42 -8.74 -0.46 27.33
CA ALA A 42 -10.03 -0.26 26.67
C ALA A 42 -11.09 0.07 27.72
N ASN A 43 -11.74 1.22 27.64
CA ASN A 43 -12.69 1.71 28.68
C ASN A 43 -12.12 1.64 30.11
N GLY A 44 -10.84 1.93 30.27
CA GLY A 44 -10.13 1.88 31.54
C GLY A 44 -9.75 0.48 32.04
N ILE A 45 -10.07 -0.59 31.28
CA ILE A 45 -9.69 -1.98 31.57
C ILE A 45 -8.40 -2.29 30.84
N LEU A 46 -7.35 -2.70 31.57
CA LEU A 46 -6.06 -3.07 30.99
C LEU A 46 -6.22 -4.29 30.08
N LEU A 47 -5.70 -4.17 28.85
CA LEU A 47 -5.68 -5.27 27.89
C LEU A 47 -4.50 -6.21 28.20
N THR A 48 -4.78 -7.46 28.49
CA THR A 48 -3.76 -8.50 28.75
C THR A 48 -3.16 -9.04 27.47
N ASP A 49 -3.98 -9.27 26.47
CA ASP A 49 -3.58 -9.71 25.13
C ASP A 49 -3.38 -8.50 24.21
N ALA A 50 -2.38 -7.69 24.51
CA ALA A 50 -2.00 -6.56 23.71
C ALA A 50 -0.50 -6.32 23.79
N PHE A 51 0.07 -5.71 22.78
CA PHE A 51 1.44 -5.22 22.81
C PHE A 51 1.60 -3.89 22.08
N ILE A 52 2.66 -3.20 22.44
CA ILE A 52 3.01 -1.89 21.89
C ILE A 52 4.48 -1.94 21.51
N LYS A 53 4.79 -1.52 20.29
CA LYS A 53 6.19 -1.34 19.86
C LYS A 53 6.38 0.05 19.25
N THR A 54 7.53 0.64 19.49
CA THR A 54 7.96 1.84 18.78
C THR A 54 8.23 1.47 17.32
N SER A 55 7.52 2.12 16.40
CA SER A 55 7.72 1.91 14.97
C SER A 55 8.59 3.00 14.34
N GLN A 56 8.60 4.21 14.93
CA GLN A 56 9.40 5.33 14.42
C GLN A 56 9.76 6.32 15.54
N LEU A 57 10.91 6.97 15.38
CA LEU A 57 11.37 8.04 16.27
C LEU A 57 11.38 9.40 15.56
N TRP A 58 11.18 10.45 16.35
CA TRP A 58 11.53 11.80 15.95
C TRP A 58 13.04 11.98 15.91
N PRO A 59 13.56 12.98 15.17
CA PRO A 59 15.01 13.23 15.11
C PRO A 59 15.66 13.56 16.47
N ASP A 60 14.87 14.01 17.46
CA ASP A 60 15.34 14.24 18.83
C ASP A 60 15.40 12.96 19.68
N GLY A 61 15.08 11.80 19.09
CA GLY A 61 15.08 10.49 19.77
C GLY A 61 13.79 10.21 20.55
N SER A 62 12.80 11.11 20.56
CA SER A 62 11.50 10.82 21.12
C SER A 62 10.66 9.96 20.18
N ILE A 63 9.64 9.30 20.71
CA ILE A 63 8.77 8.41 19.92
C ILE A 63 7.90 9.25 18.97
N LYS A 64 7.90 8.90 17.66
CA LYS A 64 7.05 9.51 16.65
C LYS A 64 5.82 8.66 16.36
N TRP A 65 5.99 7.35 16.24
CA TRP A 65 4.89 6.41 16.02
C TRP A 65 5.03 5.18 16.90
N LEU A 66 3.93 4.77 17.49
CA LEU A 66 3.75 3.49 18.15
C LEU A 66 2.89 2.59 17.27
N LEU A 67 3.17 1.29 17.22
CA LEU A 67 2.26 0.29 16.70
C LEU A 67 1.67 -0.48 17.88
N CYS A 68 0.36 -0.42 18.01
CA CYS A 68 -0.42 -1.13 19.02
C CYS A 68 -1.21 -2.24 18.36
N GLU A 69 -1.16 -3.45 18.93
CA GLU A 69 -1.94 -4.59 18.48
C GLU A 69 -2.52 -5.33 19.68
N GLY A 70 -3.78 -5.75 19.62
CA GLY A 70 -4.39 -6.44 20.75
C GLY A 70 -5.76 -7.02 20.49
N LEU A 71 -6.26 -7.72 21.52
CA LEU A 71 -7.56 -8.35 21.58
C LEU A 71 -8.43 -7.64 22.61
N ILE A 72 -9.71 -7.46 22.28
CA ILE A 72 -10.75 -6.88 23.15
C ILE A 72 -11.90 -7.87 23.24
N ASP A 73 -12.28 -8.24 24.48
CA ASP A 73 -13.48 -9.04 24.71
C ASP A 73 -14.73 -8.18 24.46
N LEU A 74 -15.55 -8.61 23.51
CA LEU A 74 -16.76 -7.91 23.10
C LEU A 74 -18.06 -8.49 23.71
N GLN A 75 -17.96 -9.49 24.60
CA GLN A 75 -19.14 -10.19 25.15
C GLN A 75 -20.12 -9.26 25.90
N HIS A 76 -19.62 -8.17 26.47
CA HIS A 76 -20.41 -7.21 27.26
C HIS A 76 -20.72 -5.92 26.51
N HIS A 77 -20.42 -5.86 25.22
CA HIS A 77 -20.68 -4.69 24.38
C HIS A 77 -21.91 -4.92 23.48
N SER A 78 -22.50 -3.80 23.04
CA SER A 78 -23.63 -3.76 22.10
C SER A 78 -23.19 -3.15 20.76
N VAL A 79 -23.95 -3.40 19.71
CA VAL A 79 -23.79 -2.69 18.43
C VAL A 79 -23.98 -1.21 18.68
N SER A 80 -23.12 -0.37 18.09
CA SER A 80 -23.02 1.07 18.29
C SER A 80 -22.33 1.52 19.58
N ASP A 81 -21.87 0.63 20.45
CA ASP A 81 -21.02 1.00 21.57
C ASP A 81 -19.70 1.54 21.06
N GLU A 82 -19.19 2.54 21.77
CA GLU A 82 -17.86 3.13 21.53
C GLU A 82 -16.90 2.65 22.63
N ILE A 83 -15.77 2.12 22.22
CA ILE A 83 -14.68 1.70 23.10
C ILE A 83 -13.57 2.73 23.03
N VAL A 84 -13.27 3.37 24.15
CA VAL A 84 -12.20 4.37 24.26
C VAL A 84 -10.88 3.65 24.54
N LEU A 85 -9.90 3.82 23.66
CA LEU A 85 -8.54 3.36 23.86
C LEU A 85 -7.70 4.44 24.56
N THR A 86 -7.04 4.04 25.64
CA THR A 86 -6.15 4.90 26.40
C THR A 86 -4.75 4.28 26.49
N LEU A 87 -3.76 5.15 26.35
CA LEU A 87 -2.34 4.83 26.47
C LEU A 87 -1.79 5.49 27.74
N GLU A 88 -1.14 4.70 28.57
CA GLU A 88 -0.50 5.16 29.80
C GLU A 88 1.01 4.89 29.72
N ALA A 89 1.83 5.95 29.83
CA ALA A 89 3.26 5.81 30.00
C ALA A 89 3.58 5.34 31.42
N VAL A 90 4.36 4.29 31.56
CA VAL A 90 4.76 3.70 32.82
C VAL A 90 6.17 4.17 33.16
N GLU A 91 6.37 4.71 34.35
CA GLU A 91 7.70 4.96 34.88
C GLU A 91 8.39 3.61 35.18
N SER A 92 9.49 3.34 34.52
CA SER A 92 10.24 2.11 34.71
C SER A 92 11.18 2.24 35.88
N ASP A 93 10.80 1.74 37.05
CA ASP A 93 11.77 1.27 38.01
C ASP A 93 12.38 -0.02 37.48
N SER A 94 13.54 0.06 36.84
CA SER A 94 14.41 -1.00 36.33
C SER A 94 13.71 -2.25 35.76
N PRO A 95 13.96 -2.67 34.52
CA PRO A 95 13.32 -3.84 33.95
C PRO A 95 13.86 -5.11 34.61
N SER A 96 13.34 -5.52 35.72
CA SER A 96 13.39 -6.92 36.13
C SER A 96 12.32 -7.67 35.33
N ILE A 97 12.49 -7.74 34.02
CA ILE A 97 11.78 -8.73 33.18
C ILE A 97 12.21 -10.06 33.78
N LYS A 98 11.34 -10.72 34.52
CA LYS A 98 11.54 -12.12 34.88
C LYS A 98 11.54 -12.86 33.56
N LEU A 99 12.77 -13.14 33.08
CA LEU A 99 13.05 -14.03 31.97
C LEU A 99 12.65 -15.45 32.35
N VAL A 100 11.38 -15.71 32.53
CA VAL A 100 10.85 -17.03 32.29
C VAL A 100 10.73 -17.12 30.79
N SER A 101 11.80 -17.54 30.14
CA SER A 101 11.76 -17.74 28.69
C SER A 101 10.72 -18.84 28.41
N PRO A 102 9.52 -18.52 27.94
CA PRO A 102 8.55 -19.55 27.59
C PRO A 102 8.92 -20.24 26.27
N VAL A 103 10.08 -19.94 25.71
CA VAL A 103 10.47 -20.29 24.37
C VAL A 103 11.65 -21.23 24.36
N ASN A 104 11.46 -22.46 23.91
CA ASN A 104 12.52 -23.35 23.49
C ASN A 104 12.74 -23.17 21.98
N ASN A 105 13.93 -22.70 21.62
CA ASN A 105 14.31 -22.48 20.22
C ASN A 105 15.42 -23.50 19.86
N ASN A 106 15.13 -24.38 18.93
CA ASN A 106 16.08 -25.27 18.30
C ASN A 106 16.10 -25.09 16.79
N ASP A 107 16.92 -25.84 16.06
CA ASP A 107 17.07 -25.68 14.60
C ASP A 107 15.80 -26.03 13.83
N GLU A 108 14.91 -26.85 14.40
CA GLU A 108 13.71 -27.36 13.73
C GLU A 108 12.42 -26.62 14.12
N ALA A 109 12.33 -26.16 15.38
CA ALA A 109 11.09 -25.60 15.90
C ALA A 109 11.27 -24.54 16.99
N LEU A 110 10.31 -23.64 17.08
CA LEU A 110 10.10 -22.70 18.16
C LEU A 110 8.91 -23.15 19.00
N SER A 111 9.09 -23.44 20.27
CA SER A 111 8.02 -23.87 21.16
C SER A 111 7.74 -22.85 22.27
N LEU A 112 6.48 -22.59 22.51
CA LEU A 112 5.93 -21.64 23.48
C LEU A 112 5.07 -22.34 24.50
N SER A 113 5.16 -21.93 25.77
CA SER A 113 4.17 -22.26 26.77
C SER A 113 3.15 -21.12 26.89
N LEU A 114 1.87 -21.44 26.71
CA LEU A 114 0.78 -20.48 26.84
C LEU A 114 0.31 -20.39 28.31
N GLY A 115 -0.29 -19.27 28.68
CA GLY A 115 -0.85 -19.03 30.03
C GLY A 115 -1.90 -20.06 30.47
N SER A 116 -2.53 -20.75 29.51
CA SER A 116 -3.47 -21.87 29.74
C SER A 116 -2.80 -23.21 30.06
N GLY A 117 -1.45 -23.26 30.19
CA GLY A 117 -0.69 -24.50 30.35
C GLY A 117 -0.55 -25.32 29.06
N LYS A 118 -1.04 -24.81 27.95
CA LYS A 118 -0.94 -25.42 26.61
C LYS A 118 0.42 -25.08 25.98
N THR A 119 0.88 -25.94 25.08
CA THR A 119 2.08 -25.67 24.26
C THR A 119 1.69 -25.33 22.83
N PHE A 120 2.39 -24.38 22.26
CA PHE A 120 2.28 -23.98 20.86
C PHE A 120 3.66 -24.11 20.21
N THR A 121 3.74 -24.84 19.11
CA THR A 121 5.00 -25.11 18.43
C THR A 121 4.92 -24.67 16.98
N ILE A 122 5.91 -23.88 16.54
CA ILE A 122 6.06 -23.42 15.16
C ILE A 122 7.21 -24.20 14.53
N ASN A 123 6.95 -24.90 13.45
CA ASN A 123 7.97 -25.59 12.69
C ASN A 123 8.64 -24.59 11.73
N LYS A 124 9.97 -24.62 11.68
CA LYS A 124 10.76 -23.73 10.83
C LYS A 124 10.96 -24.28 9.42
N ALA A 125 10.71 -25.57 9.19
CA ALA A 125 10.95 -26.22 7.90
C ALA A 125 9.81 -26.00 6.89
N LYS A 126 8.61 -25.61 7.34
CA LYS A 126 7.44 -25.46 6.48
C LYS A 126 6.68 -24.17 6.78
N PRO A 127 6.12 -23.50 5.74
CA PRO A 127 5.34 -22.30 5.95
C PRO A 127 4.10 -22.59 6.80
N PHE A 128 3.81 -21.68 7.72
CA PHE A 128 2.60 -21.71 8.55
C PHE A 128 2.33 -23.07 9.21
N GLN A 129 3.36 -23.78 9.62
CA GLN A 129 3.19 -25.04 10.33
C GLN A 129 3.19 -24.80 11.85
N PHE A 130 1.97 -24.78 12.44
CA PHE A 130 1.74 -24.66 13.88
C PHE A 130 1.19 -25.97 14.43
N VAL A 131 1.60 -26.33 15.63
CA VAL A 131 1.03 -27.47 16.38
C VAL A 131 0.60 -26.98 17.76
N THR A 132 -0.70 -27.18 18.08
CA THR A 132 -1.25 -26.90 19.41
C THR A 132 -1.50 -28.19 20.15
N ASN A 133 -0.99 -28.32 21.38
CA ASN A 133 -1.22 -29.45 22.30
C ASN A 133 -1.02 -30.84 21.69
N LYS A 134 -0.17 -31.01 20.68
CA LYS A 134 0.09 -32.27 19.97
C LYS A 134 -1.12 -32.90 19.24
N HIS A 135 -2.26 -32.20 19.16
CA HIS A 135 -3.52 -32.74 18.63
C HIS A 135 -4.01 -32.05 17.37
N LEU A 136 -3.75 -30.76 17.19
CA LEU A 136 -4.12 -30.00 16.02
C LEU A 136 -2.86 -29.46 15.35
N SER A 137 -2.67 -29.77 14.08
CA SER A 137 -1.62 -29.19 13.27
C SER A 137 -2.20 -28.41 12.10
N SER A 138 -1.66 -27.23 11.81
CA SER A 138 -1.91 -26.50 10.59
C SER A 138 -0.70 -26.58 9.67
N SER A 139 -0.91 -26.45 8.35
CA SER A 139 0.15 -26.35 7.35
C SER A 139 -0.35 -25.57 6.14
N PHE A 140 0.58 -24.88 5.47
CA PHE A 140 0.35 -24.35 4.14
C PHE A 140 0.52 -25.47 3.12
N ASP A 141 -0.46 -25.68 2.25
CA ASP A 141 -0.47 -26.72 1.25
C ASP A 141 -0.84 -26.14 -0.13
N ILE A 142 -0.29 -26.77 -1.20
CA ILE A 142 -0.63 -26.49 -2.59
C ILE A 142 -1.32 -27.73 -3.15
N VAL A 143 -2.57 -27.58 -3.57
CA VAL A 143 -3.37 -28.70 -4.07
C VAL A 143 -2.89 -29.14 -5.45
N ASP A 144 -2.85 -30.45 -5.69
CA ASP A 144 -2.44 -31.13 -6.94
C ASP A 144 -0.97 -30.90 -7.35
N ILE A 145 -0.18 -30.22 -6.51
CA ILE A 145 1.26 -30.04 -6.76
C ILE A 145 2.04 -30.56 -5.55
N ILE A 146 2.93 -31.51 -5.78
CA ILE A 146 3.93 -31.92 -4.81
C ILE A 146 5.17 -31.06 -5.05
N PRO A 147 5.53 -30.15 -4.10
CA PRO A 147 6.73 -29.34 -4.25
C PRO A 147 7.98 -30.22 -4.37
N GLN A 148 8.89 -29.89 -5.29
CA GLN A 148 10.20 -30.56 -5.38
C GLN A 148 11.06 -30.27 -4.15
N SER A 149 10.98 -29.03 -3.64
CA SER A 149 11.63 -28.63 -2.39
C SER A 149 10.91 -27.45 -1.75
N ILE A 150 11.02 -27.38 -0.42
CA ILE A 150 10.64 -26.22 0.39
C ILE A 150 11.91 -25.79 1.12
N THR A 151 12.39 -24.60 0.83
CA THR A 151 13.66 -24.10 1.39
C THR A 151 13.36 -22.86 2.25
N PRO A 152 13.61 -22.90 3.58
CA PRO A 152 13.54 -21.71 4.42
C PRO A 152 14.58 -20.68 3.96
N ILE A 153 14.15 -19.42 3.78
CA ILE A 153 15.05 -18.30 3.45
C ILE A 153 15.33 -17.46 4.68
N ALA A 154 14.29 -17.17 5.47
CA ALA A 154 14.38 -16.38 6.68
C ALA A 154 13.40 -16.86 7.75
N PHE A 155 13.81 -16.71 8.99
CA PHE A 155 12.97 -16.92 10.17
C PHE A 155 13.41 -15.93 11.25
N SER A 156 12.48 -15.09 11.71
CA SER A 156 12.68 -14.19 12.82
C SER A 156 11.50 -14.21 13.78
N TYR A 157 11.73 -13.84 15.03
CA TYR A 157 10.67 -13.67 16.01
C TYR A 157 11.02 -12.59 17.03
N ALA A 158 9.99 -11.98 17.61
CA ALA A 158 10.13 -11.05 18.73
C ALA A 158 9.05 -11.30 19.78
N LEU A 159 9.48 -11.33 21.05
CA LEU A 159 8.57 -11.38 22.20
C LEU A 159 8.21 -9.96 22.62
N HIS A 160 6.93 -9.75 22.86
CA HIS A 160 6.39 -8.47 23.27
C HIS A 160 5.81 -8.56 24.68
N CYS A 161 5.99 -7.49 25.44
CA CYS A 161 5.49 -7.37 26.80
C CYS A 161 4.39 -6.31 26.87
N ASN A 162 3.44 -6.52 27.76
CA ASN A 162 2.54 -5.50 28.25
C ASN A 162 2.54 -5.59 29.79
N ASN A 163 2.70 -4.46 30.48
CA ASN A 163 2.73 -4.44 31.94
C ASN A 163 3.72 -5.42 32.59
N ASN A 164 4.96 -5.51 32.08
CA ASN A 164 6.03 -6.40 32.56
C ASN A 164 5.75 -7.92 32.40
N GLU A 165 4.71 -8.30 31.66
CA GLU A 165 4.42 -9.69 31.30
C GLU A 165 4.48 -9.90 29.81
N TYR A 166 4.94 -11.06 29.36
CA TYR A 166 4.90 -11.41 27.94
C TYR A 166 3.44 -11.62 27.51
N SER A 167 2.99 -10.80 26.56
CA SER A 167 1.61 -10.81 26.07
C SER A 167 1.49 -11.41 24.67
N ALA A 168 2.49 -11.23 23.82
CA ALA A 168 2.46 -11.71 22.45
C ALA A 168 3.84 -12.07 21.90
N LEU A 169 3.84 -12.88 20.84
CA LEU A 169 4.98 -13.21 20.00
C LEU A 169 4.67 -12.82 18.56
N THR A 170 5.53 -12.07 17.91
CA THR A 170 5.50 -11.92 16.45
C THR A 170 6.49 -12.85 15.79
N VAL A 171 6.12 -13.44 14.65
CA VAL A 171 6.95 -14.38 13.88
C VAL A 171 6.89 -14.00 12.42
N GLU A 172 8.05 -13.93 11.79
CA GLU A 172 8.19 -13.74 10.35
C GLU A 172 8.89 -14.95 9.74
N GLN A 173 8.36 -15.46 8.64
CA GLN A 173 8.91 -16.61 7.94
C GLN A 173 8.92 -16.32 6.44
N LYS A 174 9.96 -16.78 5.74
CA LYS A 174 10.07 -16.69 4.29
C LYS A 174 10.61 -18.00 3.72
N TYR A 175 9.97 -18.49 2.65
CA TYR A 175 10.29 -19.74 1.99
C TYR A 175 10.34 -19.60 0.47
N GLU A 176 11.24 -20.35 -0.16
CA GLU A 176 11.21 -20.66 -1.59
C GLU A 176 10.65 -22.07 -1.77
N ILE A 177 9.57 -22.19 -2.52
CA ILE A 177 8.94 -23.45 -2.89
C ILE A 177 9.16 -23.68 -4.36
N ARG A 178 9.84 -24.79 -4.73
CA ARG A 178 10.05 -25.15 -6.12
C ARG A 178 8.91 -26.03 -6.63
N LEU A 179 8.28 -25.57 -7.71
CA LEU A 179 7.12 -26.20 -8.35
C LEU A 179 7.51 -26.82 -9.70
N GLY A 180 8.35 -27.86 -9.70
CA GLY A 180 8.91 -28.41 -10.94
C GLY A 180 10.28 -27.80 -11.27
N SER A 181 10.79 -28.03 -12.50
CA SER A 181 12.19 -27.71 -12.84
C SER A 181 12.53 -26.22 -12.79
N ASP A 182 11.60 -25.33 -13.15
CA ASP A 182 11.91 -23.92 -13.41
C ASP A 182 10.99 -22.91 -12.71
N LYS A 183 9.94 -23.37 -12.02
CA LYS A 183 8.96 -22.48 -11.36
C LYS A 183 9.21 -22.41 -9.86
N LYS A 184 9.16 -21.20 -9.30
CA LYS A 184 9.36 -20.92 -7.89
C LYS A 184 8.23 -20.08 -7.35
N LEU A 185 7.73 -20.43 -6.17
CA LEU A 185 6.79 -19.66 -5.39
C LEU A 185 7.49 -19.18 -4.13
N ILE A 186 7.43 -17.90 -3.83
CA ILE A 186 7.85 -17.37 -2.53
C ILE A 186 6.62 -17.31 -1.63
N VAL A 187 6.75 -17.85 -0.42
CA VAL A 187 5.73 -17.75 0.62
C VAL A 187 6.32 -17.02 1.82
N GLU A 188 5.69 -15.93 2.20
CA GLU A 188 6.05 -15.13 3.36
C GLU A 188 4.90 -15.18 4.36
N THR A 189 5.23 -15.30 5.64
CA THR A 189 4.25 -15.30 6.74
C THR A 189 4.67 -14.29 7.79
N GLU A 190 3.76 -13.39 8.18
CA GLU A 190 3.89 -12.54 9.35
C GLU A 190 2.73 -12.88 10.29
N ALA A 191 3.03 -13.31 11.52
CA ALA A 191 2.02 -13.74 12.48
C ALA A 191 2.23 -13.09 13.84
N SER A 192 1.13 -12.63 14.46
CA SER A 192 1.05 -12.26 15.87
C SER A 192 0.34 -13.36 16.66
N ILE A 193 0.95 -13.84 17.72
CA ILE A 193 0.44 -14.91 18.58
C ILE A 193 0.26 -14.37 19.99
N PHE A 194 -0.97 -14.30 20.44
CA PHE A 194 -1.33 -13.81 21.78
C PHE A 194 -1.21 -14.94 22.79
N LEU A 195 -0.35 -14.77 23.82
CA LEU A 195 0.11 -15.86 24.66
C LEU A 195 -0.90 -16.32 25.69
N SER A 196 -1.85 -15.49 26.12
CA SER A 196 -2.88 -15.89 27.08
C SER A 196 -3.92 -16.81 26.43
N THR A 197 -4.36 -16.49 25.24
CA THR A 197 -5.43 -17.19 24.52
C THR A 197 -4.92 -18.22 23.51
N GLY A 198 -3.72 -18.03 22.97
CA GLY A 198 -3.19 -18.78 21.85
C GLY A 198 -3.79 -18.36 20.51
N THR A 199 -4.38 -17.16 20.45
CA THR A 199 -4.90 -16.58 19.22
C THR A 199 -3.76 -16.25 18.26
N VAL A 200 -3.91 -16.65 16.99
CA VAL A 200 -2.98 -16.36 15.89
C VAL A 200 -3.67 -15.44 14.90
N CYS A 201 -3.05 -14.31 14.59
CA CYS A 201 -3.44 -13.43 13.48
C CYS A 201 -2.27 -13.34 12.51
N ALA A 202 -2.46 -13.77 11.27
CA ALA A 202 -1.38 -13.90 10.31
C ALA A 202 -1.72 -13.35 8.93
N HIS A 203 -0.70 -12.80 8.27
CA HIS A 203 -0.69 -12.51 6.84
C HIS A 203 0.20 -13.53 6.14
N LEU A 204 -0.31 -14.09 5.04
CA LEU A 204 0.44 -15.00 4.17
C LEU A 204 0.49 -14.40 2.78
N THR A 205 1.68 -14.16 2.29
CA THR A 205 1.96 -13.65 0.94
C THR A 205 2.49 -14.76 0.06
N MET A 206 1.86 -14.97 -1.08
CA MET A 206 2.26 -15.91 -2.11
C MET A 206 2.70 -15.11 -3.34
N ARG A 207 3.96 -15.25 -3.78
CA ARG A 207 4.57 -14.43 -4.84
C ARG A 207 5.20 -15.28 -5.91
N ASN A 208 4.97 -14.92 -7.18
CA ASN A 208 5.77 -15.39 -8.31
C ASN A 208 6.96 -14.42 -8.52
N PRO A 209 8.19 -14.80 -8.14
CA PRO A 209 9.35 -13.91 -8.22
C PRO A 209 9.96 -13.79 -9.61
N SER A 210 9.45 -14.56 -10.60
CA SER A 210 10.01 -14.60 -11.94
C SER A 210 9.83 -13.28 -12.68
N ALA A 211 10.72 -12.98 -13.62
CA ALA A 211 10.52 -11.92 -14.59
C ALA A 211 9.51 -12.34 -15.65
N ALA A 212 8.72 -11.39 -16.15
CA ALA A 212 7.84 -11.60 -17.28
C ALA A 212 8.65 -11.74 -18.59
N SER A 213 8.11 -12.48 -19.52
CA SER A 213 8.65 -12.55 -20.89
C SER A 213 8.22 -11.37 -21.74
N HIS A 214 7.09 -10.75 -21.44
CA HIS A 214 6.45 -9.59 -22.09
C HIS A 214 6.89 -9.37 -23.55
N PRO A 215 6.68 -10.34 -24.46
CA PRO A 215 7.15 -10.25 -25.83
C PRO A 215 6.55 -9.01 -26.52
N ASN A 216 7.40 -8.23 -27.18
CA ASN A 216 7.02 -6.95 -27.81
C ASN A 216 6.45 -5.90 -26.83
N GLY A 217 6.85 -5.93 -25.56
CA GLY A 217 6.41 -4.98 -24.55
C GLY A 217 4.97 -5.18 -24.03
N LYS A 218 4.33 -6.31 -24.33
CA LYS A 218 2.95 -6.61 -23.91
C LYS A 218 2.94 -7.37 -22.58
N TRP A 219 1.94 -7.11 -21.75
CA TRP A 219 1.84 -7.57 -20.37
C TRP A 219 0.57 -8.38 -20.10
N ASP A 220 0.17 -9.18 -21.07
CA ASP A 220 -1.05 -9.98 -21.01
C ASP A 220 -0.97 -11.15 -20.03
N LEU A 221 -2.14 -11.65 -19.64
CA LEU A 221 -2.29 -12.99 -19.05
C LEU A 221 -1.72 -14.05 -19.98
N GLY A 222 -1.29 -15.17 -19.43
CA GLY A 222 -0.70 -16.26 -20.21
C GLY A 222 0.81 -16.11 -20.47
N ASP A 223 1.52 -15.31 -19.65
CA ASP A 223 2.99 -15.23 -19.76
C ASP A 223 3.62 -16.61 -19.52
N PRO A 224 4.66 -17.00 -20.30
CA PRO A 224 5.36 -18.28 -20.14
C PRO A 224 5.92 -18.49 -18.74
N ASN A 225 6.20 -17.40 -17.99
CA ASN A 225 6.73 -17.49 -16.64
C ASN A 225 5.64 -17.41 -15.55
N SER A 226 4.37 -17.38 -15.93
CA SER A 226 3.26 -17.50 -14.99
C SER A 226 3.27 -18.84 -14.26
N ILE A 227 2.80 -18.85 -13.02
CA ILE A 227 2.55 -20.04 -12.21
C ILE A 227 1.04 -20.32 -12.23
N TYR A 228 0.66 -21.51 -12.61
CA TYR A 228 -0.72 -21.96 -12.57
C TYR A 228 -0.94 -22.84 -11.36
N LEU A 229 -1.79 -22.40 -10.45
CA LEU A 229 -2.08 -23.04 -9.17
C LEU A 229 -3.54 -23.45 -9.11
N LYS A 230 -3.81 -24.67 -8.68
CA LYS A 230 -5.19 -25.10 -8.43
C LYS A 230 -5.72 -24.39 -7.20
N GLU A 231 -5.01 -24.51 -6.09
CA GLU A 231 -5.36 -23.89 -4.81
C GLU A 231 -4.13 -23.81 -3.91
N CYS A 232 -3.90 -22.67 -3.28
CA CYS A 232 -3.08 -22.54 -2.09
C CYS A 232 -4.00 -22.45 -0.88
N CYS A 233 -3.81 -23.28 0.13
CA CYS A 233 -4.70 -23.35 1.30
C CYS A 233 -3.93 -23.55 2.61
N ILE A 234 -4.62 -23.27 3.72
CA ILE A 234 -4.20 -23.75 5.03
C ILE A 234 -5.04 -24.98 5.36
N SER A 235 -4.32 -26.07 5.60
CA SER A 235 -4.91 -27.34 6.04
C SER A 235 -4.74 -27.54 7.53
N PHE A 236 -5.79 -28.01 8.18
CA PHE A 236 -5.82 -28.40 9.59
C PHE A 236 -6.06 -29.91 9.66
N LYS A 237 -5.23 -30.60 10.40
CA LYS A 237 -5.31 -32.07 10.57
C LYS A 237 -5.21 -32.46 12.04
N GLY A 238 -5.97 -33.49 12.41
CA GLY A 238 -5.92 -34.01 13.77
C GLY A 238 -6.85 -35.23 13.94
N LYS A 239 -6.58 -36.05 14.95
CA LYS A 239 -7.43 -37.16 15.27
C LYS A 239 -8.76 -36.67 15.88
N SER A 240 -9.90 -37.19 15.38
CA SER A 240 -11.23 -36.85 15.87
C SER A 240 -11.54 -35.36 15.77
N LEU A 241 -11.15 -34.71 14.68
CA LEU A 241 -11.62 -33.39 14.36
C LEU A 241 -13.11 -33.39 14.12
N GLN A 242 -13.77 -32.32 14.54
CA GLN A 242 -15.17 -32.05 14.24
C GLN A 242 -15.26 -30.65 13.62
N PRO A 243 -14.98 -30.53 12.32
CA PRO A 243 -15.12 -29.25 11.66
C PRO A 243 -16.60 -28.94 11.44
N THR A 244 -16.97 -27.69 11.69
CA THR A 244 -18.30 -27.14 11.45
C THR A 244 -18.22 -25.86 10.66
N LEU A 245 -19.24 -25.65 9.84
CA LEU A 245 -19.40 -24.45 9.02
C LEU A 245 -20.77 -23.86 9.33
N THR A 246 -20.80 -22.58 9.69
CA THR A 246 -22.06 -21.85 9.85
C THR A 246 -22.21 -20.84 8.70
N LEU A 247 -23.35 -20.93 8.01
CA LEU A 247 -23.77 -20.00 6.96
C LEU A 247 -25.21 -19.59 7.20
N ASN A 248 -25.51 -18.30 7.17
CA ASN A 248 -26.88 -17.78 7.36
C ASN A 248 -27.59 -18.33 8.60
N SER A 249 -26.87 -18.55 9.68
CA SER A 249 -27.32 -19.18 10.94
C SER A 249 -27.49 -20.70 10.91
N ASP A 250 -27.39 -21.34 9.76
CA ASP A 250 -27.43 -22.80 9.65
C ASP A 250 -26.04 -23.39 9.91
N VAL A 251 -25.99 -24.46 10.70
CA VAL A 251 -24.76 -25.17 11.08
C VAL A 251 -24.65 -26.46 10.31
N PHE A 252 -23.58 -26.63 9.59
CA PHE A 252 -23.26 -27.85 8.84
C PHE A 252 -22.03 -28.52 9.43
N SER A 253 -22.01 -29.85 9.46
CA SER A 253 -20.87 -30.64 9.94
C SER A 253 -20.59 -31.79 8.98
N SER A 254 -19.33 -32.15 8.80
CA SER A 254 -18.93 -33.37 8.09
C SER A 254 -19.15 -34.56 9.01
N SER A 255 -19.66 -35.70 8.47
CA SER A 255 -19.69 -36.99 9.13
C SER A 255 -18.52 -37.85 8.68
N GLU A 256 -18.32 -39.02 9.29
CA GLU A 256 -17.22 -39.95 8.91
C GLU A 256 -17.25 -40.41 7.44
N HIS A 257 -18.38 -40.26 6.75
CA HIS A 257 -18.54 -40.68 5.35
C HIS A 257 -18.95 -39.54 4.40
N GLU A 258 -19.11 -38.31 4.90
CA GLU A 258 -19.61 -37.19 4.09
C GLU A 258 -18.71 -36.01 4.21
N GLU A 259 -18.25 -35.52 3.06
CA GLU A 259 -17.46 -34.32 2.93
C GLU A 259 -18.37 -33.10 2.72
N LEU A 260 -17.97 -31.94 3.21
CA LEU A 260 -18.62 -30.67 2.95
C LEU A 260 -17.69 -29.76 2.16
N THR A 261 -18.22 -29.16 1.11
CA THR A 261 -17.48 -28.21 0.28
C THR A 261 -18.25 -26.93 0.13
N LEU A 262 -17.69 -25.85 0.65
CA LEU A 262 -18.13 -24.49 0.33
C LEU A 262 -17.25 -23.96 -0.81
N HIS A 263 -17.88 -23.47 -1.89
CA HIS A 263 -17.19 -22.84 -3.01
C HIS A 263 -17.85 -21.50 -3.35
N GLN A 264 -17.13 -20.40 -3.18
CA GLN A 264 -17.46 -19.08 -3.69
C GLN A 264 -16.81 -18.93 -5.05
N ALA A 265 -17.62 -18.93 -6.11
CA ALA A 265 -17.12 -18.94 -7.48
C ALA A 265 -17.02 -17.55 -8.12
N SER A 266 -17.89 -16.62 -7.69
CA SER A 266 -17.94 -15.25 -8.21
C SER A 266 -18.43 -14.28 -7.12
N SER A 267 -18.50 -12.98 -7.43
CA SER A 267 -18.99 -11.95 -6.50
C SER A 267 -20.42 -12.16 -6.01
N GLY A 268 -21.25 -12.83 -6.79
CA GLY A 268 -22.69 -12.95 -6.54
C GLY A 268 -23.51 -11.75 -6.96
N PHE A 269 -22.89 -10.66 -7.43
CA PHE A 269 -23.59 -9.49 -7.95
C PHE A 269 -24.11 -9.70 -9.37
N GLU A 270 -24.85 -8.71 -9.86
CA GLU A 270 -25.51 -8.79 -11.17
C GLU A 270 -24.49 -8.93 -12.32
N ASN A 271 -23.39 -8.17 -12.24
CA ASN A 271 -22.35 -8.10 -13.27
C ASN A 271 -21.22 -9.13 -13.08
N TRP A 272 -21.47 -10.25 -12.38
CA TRP A 272 -20.46 -11.27 -12.07
C TRP A 272 -19.75 -11.89 -13.28
N GLN A 273 -20.31 -11.75 -14.49
CA GLN A 273 -19.73 -12.20 -15.75
C GLN A 273 -19.00 -11.08 -16.51
N SER A 274 -18.70 -9.99 -15.86
CA SER A 274 -17.97 -8.87 -16.45
C SER A 274 -16.66 -9.31 -17.13
N PRO A 275 -16.24 -8.65 -18.21
CA PRO A 275 -14.96 -8.89 -18.87
C PRO A 275 -13.73 -8.71 -17.98
N VAL A 276 -13.87 -8.12 -16.80
CA VAL A 276 -12.77 -8.04 -15.83
C VAL A 276 -12.29 -9.43 -15.38
N HIS A 277 -13.15 -10.47 -15.49
CA HIS A 277 -12.84 -11.83 -15.04
C HIS A 277 -12.38 -12.78 -16.16
N VAL A 278 -11.94 -12.24 -17.28
CA VAL A 278 -11.44 -13.09 -18.38
C VAL A 278 -10.09 -13.70 -18.04
N ASN A 279 -9.85 -14.88 -18.60
CA ASN A 279 -8.58 -15.58 -18.54
C ASN A 279 -7.66 -15.17 -19.73
N GLN A 280 -6.52 -15.82 -19.87
CA GLN A 280 -5.55 -15.59 -20.95
C GLN A 280 -6.12 -15.72 -22.38
N ASP A 281 -7.24 -16.42 -22.54
CA ASP A 281 -7.92 -16.65 -23.81
C ASP A 281 -9.07 -15.65 -24.02
N ASN A 282 -9.18 -14.65 -23.13
CA ASN A 282 -10.26 -13.64 -23.11
C ASN A 282 -11.65 -14.27 -22.90
N VAL A 283 -11.72 -15.32 -22.09
CA VAL A 283 -12.93 -16.05 -21.76
C VAL A 283 -13.20 -15.93 -20.28
N ASN A 284 -14.44 -15.56 -19.92
CA ASN A 284 -14.90 -15.63 -18.54
C ASN A 284 -15.28 -17.08 -18.23
N SER A 285 -14.50 -17.72 -17.35
CA SER A 285 -14.63 -19.14 -16.97
C SER A 285 -15.25 -19.37 -15.61
N LEU A 286 -15.86 -18.33 -14.99
CA LEU A 286 -16.52 -18.45 -13.70
C LEU A 286 -17.71 -19.42 -13.80
N PRO A 287 -17.77 -20.50 -12.96
CA PRO A 287 -18.70 -21.60 -13.22
C PRO A 287 -20.15 -21.30 -12.83
N PHE A 288 -20.39 -20.39 -11.90
CA PHE A 288 -21.73 -19.95 -11.45
C PHE A 288 -21.67 -18.66 -10.65
N ARG A 289 -22.85 -18.05 -10.48
CA ARG A 289 -23.03 -16.86 -9.66
C ARG A 289 -22.96 -17.21 -8.18
N GLY A 290 -22.18 -16.44 -7.41
CA GLY A 290 -22.13 -16.51 -5.95
C GLY A 290 -21.45 -17.77 -5.41
N PHE A 291 -22.04 -18.36 -4.38
CA PHE A 291 -21.50 -19.57 -3.73
C PHE A 291 -22.46 -20.75 -3.75
N LYS A 292 -21.86 -21.94 -3.59
CA LYS A 292 -22.57 -23.19 -3.36
C LYS A 292 -21.91 -23.98 -2.24
N LEU A 293 -22.73 -24.63 -1.43
CA LEU A 293 -22.35 -25.61 -0.42
C LEU A 293 -22.84 -26.98 -0.85
N TYR A 294 -21.92 -27.94 -0.93
CA TYR A 294 -22.18 -29.30 -1.38
C TYR A 294 -21.85 -30.32 -0.31
N GLN A 295 -22.63 -31.42 -0.24
CA GLN A 295 -22.16 -32.76 0.10
C GLN A 295 -21.86 -33.50 -1.19
N PRO A 296 -21.06 -34.57 -1.24
CA PRO A 296 -20.35 -34.98 -2.49
C PRO A 296 -21.12 -34.87 -3.81
N GLU A 297 -22.44 -35.11 -3.82
CA GLU A 297 -23.27 -34.96 -5.02
C GLU A 297 -24.53 -34.14 -4.80
N HIS A 298 -24.77 -33.62 -3.58
CA HIS A 298 -25.96 -32.85 -3.24
C HIS A 298 -25.67 -31.40 -2.95
N LEU A 299 -26.36 -30.51 -3.65
CA LEU A 299 -26.38 -29.09 -3.31
C LEU A 299 -27.21 -28.88 -2.05
N LEU A 300 -26.58 -28.40 -0.97
CA LEU A 300 -27.26 -28.12 0.29
C LEU A 300 -27.75 -26.68 0.36
N LEU A 301 -26.93 -25.73 -0.09
CA LEU A 301 -27.22 -24.31 0.01
C LEU A 301 -26.52 -23.57 -1.15
N SER A 302 -27.15 -22.50 -1.61
CA SER A 302 -26.54 -21.56 -2.55
C SER A 302 -26.96 -20.13 -2.19
N GLY A 303 -26.16 -19.16 -2.61
CA GLY A 303 -26.43 -17.76 -2.38
C GLY A 303 -25.41 -16.86 -3.08
N ASP A 304 -25.50 -15.56 -2.84
CA ASP A 304 -24.63 -14.60 -3.51
C ASP A 304 -23.24 -14.54 -2.85
N GLN A 305 -23.14 -14.20 -1.56
CA GLN A 305 -21.87 -13.99 -0.87
C GLN A 305 -21.75 -14.86 0.38
N ALA A 306 -20.79 -15.75 0.42
CA ALA A 306 -20.53 -16.56 1.59
C ALA A 306 -19.78 -15.76 2.67
N LYS A 307 -20.32 -15.76 3.89
CA LYS A 307 -19.67 -15.22 5.10
C LYS A 307 -19.51 -16.36 6.10
N PRO A 308 -18.59 -17.29 5.86
CA PRO A 308 -18.49 -18.51 6.64
C PRO A 308 -17.92 -18.23 8.04
N GLN A 309 -18.54 -18.82 9.05
CA GLN A 309 -17.95 -19.02 10.36
C GLN A 309 -17.49 -20.49 10.43
N ILE A 310 -16.19 -20.68 10.42
CA ILE A 310 -15.59 -22.01 10.41
C ILE A 310 -15.05 -22.31 11.80
N LYS A 311 -15.42 -23.47 12.36
CA LYS A 311 -14.91 -23.93 13.67
C LYS A 311 -14.36 -25.34 13.55
N ILE A 312 -13.34 -25.62 14.33
CA ILE A 312 -12.79 -26.96 14.52
C ILE A 312 -12.82 -27.27 15.99
N SER A 313 -13.48 -28.36 16.36
CA SER A 313 -13.46 -28.92 17.70
C SER A 313 -12.59 -30.17 17.74
N ASN A 314 -11.77 -30.30 18.79
CA ASN A 314 -10.95 -31.49 19.04
C ASN A 314 -10.70 -31.65 20.53
N SER A 315 -11.11 -32.81 21.09
CA SER A 315 -10.83 -33.24 22.47
C SER A 315 -11.05 -32.15 23.53
N GLY A 316 -12.18 -31.41 23.43
CA GLY A 316 -12.55 -30.36 24.39
C GLY A 316 -11.97 -28.95 24.11
N SER A 317 -11.29 -28.76 23.01
CA SER A 317 -10.87 -27.43 22.56
C SER A 317 -11.56 -27.11 21.24
N THR A 318 -12.10 -25.90 21.11
CA THR A 318 -12.69 -25.38 19.86
C THR A 318 -11.90 -24.18 19.39
N PHE A 319 -11.62 -24.09 18.09
CA PHE A 319 -11.00 -22.97 17.44
C PHE A 319 -11.88 -22.47 16.30
N SER A 320 -12.04 -21.16 16.21
CA SER A 320 -12.63 -20.48 15.07
C SER A 320 -11.53 -20.08 14.08
N ILE A 321 -11.82 -20.23 12.80
CA ILE A 321 -10.93 -19.88 11.70
C ILE A 321 -11.65 -18.84 10.87
N HIS A 322 -10.98 -17.71 10.66
CA HIS A 322 -11.50 -16.60 9.86
C HIS A 322 -10.50 -16.23 8.78
N VAL A 323 -10.98 -16.15 7.53
CA VAL A 323 -10.22 -15.61 6.40
C VAL A 323 -10.89 -14.31 5.98
N ASP A 324 -10.14 -13.22 6.06
CA ASP A 324 -10.62 -11.88 5.71
C ASP A 324 -11.05 -11.81 4.24
N LYS A 325 -12.16 -11.07 3.99
CA LYS A 325 -12.64 -10.79 2.64
C LYS A 325 -12.80 -12.07 1.81
N PHE A 326 -13.41 -13.13 2.39
CA PHE A 326 -13.52 -14.47 1.81
C PHE A 326 -14.19 -14.45 0.43
N TRP A 327 -15.39 -13.86 0.33
CA TRP A 327 -16.12 -13.83 -0.92
C TRP A 327 -15.56 -12.80 -1.92
N GLN A 328 -15.03 -11.68 -1.42
CA GLN A 328 -14.48 -10.62 -2.26
C GLN A 328 -13.28 -11.09 -3.08
N ASN A 329 -12.50 -12.03 -2.54
CA ASN A 329 -11.31 -12.58 -3.20
C ASN A 329 -11.59 -13.96 -3.85
N PHE A 330 -12.77 -14.15 -4.42
CA PHE A 330 -13.07 -15.38 -5.13
C PHE A 330 -12.03 -15.66 -6.26
N PRO A 331 -11.87 -16.95 -6.70
CA PRO A 331 -12.48 -18.13 -6.16
C PRO A 331 -11.93 -18.48 -4.78
N SER A 332 -12.82 -18.78 -3.85
CA SER A 332 -12.47 -19.17 -2.48
C SER A 332 -13.23 -20.43 -2.09
N SER A 333 -12.62 -21.30 -1.29
CA SER A 333 -13.25 -22.55 -0.85
C SER A 333 -12.91 -22.90 0.59
N ALA A 334 -13.80 -23.70 1.20
CA ALA A 334 -13.51 -24.44 2.42
C ALA A 334 -13.96 -25.89 2.22
N HIS A 335 -13.07 -26.84 2.54
CA HIS A 335 -13.33 -28.26 2.40
C HIS A 335 -13.17 -28.96 3.74
N LEU A 336 -14.22 -29.61 4.21
CA LEU A 336 -14.33 -30.23 5.51
C LEU A 336 -14.52 -31.74 5.36
N THR A 337 -13.70 -32.52 6.06
CA THR A 337 -13.83 -33.97 6.19
C THR A 337 -13.87 -34.32 7.68
N ALA A 338 -14.04 -35.60 8.02
CA ALA A 338 -14.11 -36.09 9.40
C ALA A 338 -12.81 -35.83 10.22
N ASP A 339 -11.67 -35.70 9.53
CA ASP A 339 -10.32 -35.59 10.14
C ASP A 339 -9.50 -34.40 9.65
N SER A 340 -10.05 -33.60 8.74
CA SER A 340 -9.36 -32.44 8.18
C SER A 340 -10.29 -31.30 7.81
N LEU A 341 -9.70 -30.10 7.76
CA LEU A 341 -10.28 -28.90 7.17
C LEU A 341 -9.22 -28.24 6.31
N SER A 342 -9.55 -27.81 5.10
CA SER A 342 -8.73 -26.89 4.33
C SER A 342 -9.53 -25.64 3.97
N VAL A 343 -8.85 -24.47 4.04
CA VAL A 343 -9.44 -23.18 3.66
C VAL A 343 -8.52 -22.51 2.66
N SER A 344 -9.05 -22.14 1.50
CA SER A 344 -8.26 -21.54 0.42
C SER A 344 -7.78 -20.12 0.78
N LEU A 345 -6.58 -19.80 0.33
CA LEU A 345 -6.00 -18.47 0.37
C LEU A 345 -5.89 -17.87 -1.04
N LEU A 346 -5.62 -18.70 -2.05
CA LEU A 346 -5.52 -18.31 -3.45
C LEU A 346 -6.01 -19.47 -4.33
N GLY A 347 -6.96 -19.18 -5.21
CA GLY A 347 -7.57 -20.17 -6.06
C GLY A 347 -8.55 -21.10 -5.34
N SER A 348 -9.13 -22.02 -6.07
CA SER A 348 -10.01 -23.07 -5.55
C SER A 348 -9.90 -24.32 -6.37
N ARG A 349 -9.84 -25.49 -5.71
CA ARG A 349 -9.82 -26.81 -6.38
C ARG A 349 -11.04 -27.08 -7.26
N TYR A 350 -12.06 -26.26 -7.14
CA TYR A 350 -13.33 -26.38 -7.86
C TYR A 350 -13.46 -25.37 -9.02
N SER A 351 -12.44 -24.55 -9.25
CA SER A 351 -12.35 -23.58 -10.35
C SER A 351 -11.26 -23.99 -11.33
N GLU A 352 -11.08 -23.23 -12.40
CA GLU A 352 -9.90 -23.31 -13.24
C GLU A 352 -8.61 -23.01 -12.43
N ASN A 353 -7.46 -23.34 -13.02
CA ASN A 353 -6.19 -22.97 -12.40
C ASN A 353 -6.06 -21.45 -12.32
N THR A 354 -5.69 -20.98 -11.15
CA THR A 354 -5.39 -19.56 -10.91
C THR A 354 -4.02 -19.23 -11.50
N GLU A 355 -3.97 -18.27 -12.39
CA GLU A 355 -2.72 -17.76 -12.95
C GLU A 355 -2.13 -16.69 -12.05
N LEU A 356 -1.00 -16.97 -11.43
CA LEU A 356 -0.17 -15.97 -10.75
C LEU A 356 0.92 -15.53 -11.72
N GLN A 357 0.74 -14.32 -12.29
CA GLN A 357 1.67 -13.78 -13.28
C GLN A 357 3.06 -13.52 -12.68
N PRO A 358 4.10 -13.43 -13.53
CA PRO A 358 5.43 -13.02 -13.08
C PRO A 358 5.39 -11.67 -12.36
N GLY A 359 5.99 -11.62 -11.17
CA GLY A 359 6.01 -10.42 -10.35
C GLY A 359 4.71 -10.07 -9.66
N GLU A 360 3.64 -10.85 -9.78
CA GLU A 360 2.43 -10.71 -8.95
C GLU A 360 2.60 -11.43 -7.62
N GLN A 361 1.90 -10.92 -6.62
CA GLN A 361 1.71 -11.61 -5.34
C GLN A 361 0.26 -11.50 -4.88
N LYS A 362 -0.10 -12.33 -3.91
CA LYS A 362 -1.35 -12.18 -3.16
C LYS A 362 -1.11 -12.39 -1.67
N THR A 363 -1.54 -11.43 -0.89
CA THR A 363 -1.49 -11.47 0.56
C THR A 363 -2.88 -11.73 1.12
N ARG A 364 -2.99 -12.72 2.00
CA ARG A 364 -4.25 -13.08 2.67
C ARG A 364 -4.07 -13.04 4.17
N ARG A 365 -5.08 -12.54 4.86
CA ARG A 365 -5.13 -12.58 6.32
C ARG A 365 -5.97 -13.74 6.80
N ILE A 366 -5.43 -14.50 7.77
CA ILE A 366 -6.13 -15.57 8.48
C ILE A 366 -6.00 -15.36 10.00
N SER A 367 -7.06 -15.64 10.71
CA SER A 367 -7.06 -15.65 12.18
C SER A 367 -7.56 -16.99 12.70
N ILE A 368 -6.90 -17.50 13.75
CA ILE A 368 -7.23 -18.73 14.44
C ILE A 368 -7.37 -18.41 15.93
N ALA A 369 -8.53 -18.58 16.50
CA ALA A 369 -8.81 -18.17 17.88
C ALA A 369 -9.74 -19.17 18.59
N PRO A 370 -9.68 -19.29 19.94
CA PRO A 370 -10.62 -20.12 20.70
C PRO A 370 -12.05 -19.54 20.79
N PHE A 371 -12.30 -18.42 20.12
CA PHE A 371 -13.58 -17.70 20.05
C PHE A 371 -13.79 -17.13 18.65
N ASN A 372 -14.97 -16.61 18.35
CA ASN A 372 -15.17 -15.87 17.11
C ASN A 372 -14.32 -14.60 17.16
N ILE A 373 -13.64 -14.30 16.06
CA ILE A 373 -12.77 -13.12 15.96
C ILE A 373 -13.28 -12.15 14.89
N GLN A 374 -13.27 -10.89 15.22
CA GLN A 374 -13.67 -9.78 14.34
C GLN A 374 -12.54 -8.77 14.26
N SER A 375 -12.25 -8.28 13.06
CA SER A 375 -11.32 -7.14 12.89
C SER A 375 -12.00 -5.86 13.36
N LEU A 376 -11.31 -5.09 14.20
CA LEU A 376 -11.73 -3.79 14.68
C LEU A 376 -10.85 -2.69 14.10
N GLN A 377 -11.47 -1.58 13.77
CA GLN A 377 -10.77 -0.38 13.34
C GLN A 377 -10.72 0.63 14.48
N VAL A 378 -9.55 1.19 14.72
CA VAL A 378 -9.35 2.28 15.68
C VAL A 378 -9.38 3.59 14.91
N VAL A 379 -10.27 4.48 15.29
CA VAL A 379 -10.30 5.87 14.82
C VAL A 379 -9.44 6.70 15.76
N ILE A 380 -8.40 7.34 15.23
CA ILE A 380 -7.49 8.16 16.03
C ILE A 380 -8.22 9.40 16.51
N ASP A 381 -8.08 9.73 17.79
CA ASP A 381 -8.66 10.96 18.34
C ASP A 381 -8.14 12.20 17.62
N SER A 382 -9.05 13.07 17.17
CA SER A 382 -8.70 14.21 16.32
C SER A 382 -7.87 15.28 17.06
N ALA A 383 -8.08 15.47 18.36
CA ALA A 383 -7.28 16.37 19.17
C ALA A 383 -5.88 15.82 19.40
N TRP A 384 -5.79 14.50 19.63
CA TRP A 384 -4.52 13.79 19.72
C TRP A 384 -3.73 13.86 18.40
N LEU A 385 -4.36 13.60 17.25
CA LEU A 385 -3.72 13.67 15.94
C LEU A 385 -3.15 15.08 15.66
N LYS A 386 -3.93 16.13 15.95
CA LYS A 386 -3.48 17.52 15.80
C LYS A 386 -2.29 17.85 16.70
N ASN A 387 -2.34 17.39 17.94
CA ASN A 387 -1.25 17.59 18.90
C ASN A 387 0.02 16.84 18.49
N ALA A 388 -0.12 15.64 17.93
CA ALA A 388 1.01 14.84 17.48
C ALA A 388 1.80 15.51 16.34
N SER A 389 1.14 16.30 15.49
CA SER A 389 1.75 17.08 14.39
C SER A 389 2.64 16.26 13.46
N VAL A 390 2.33 14.97 13.28
CA VAL A 390 3.07 14.05 12.40
C VAL A 390 2.77 14.30 10.92
N LEU A 391 1.59 14.87 10.63
CA LEU A 391 1.18 15.28 9.29
C LEU A 391 1.27 16.81 9.17
N PRO A 392 2.15 17.34 8.30
CA PRO A 392 2.47 18.76 8.26
C PRO A 392 1.34 19.63 7.71
N PHE A 393 0.35 19.04 7.03
CA PHE A 393 -0.68 19.76 6.29
C PHE A 393 -2.11 19.44 6.78
N LEU A 394 -2.29 19.18 8.07
CA LEU A 394 -3.64 19.00 8.61
C LEU A 394 -4.39 20.34 8.65
N PRO A 395 -5.61 20.41 8.07
CA PRO A 395 -6.40 21.63 8.07
C PRO A 395 -6.87 21.98 9.48
N SER A 396 -6.99 23.27 9.75
CA SER A 396 -7.49 23.78 11.02
C SER A 396 -9.02 23.74 11.14
N LYS A 397 -9.71 23.64 10.00
CA LYS A 397 -11.18 23.62 9.90
C LYS A 397 -11.61 22.72 8.73
N SER A 398 -12.90 22.38 8.67
CA SER A 398 -13.52 21.71 7.52
C SER A 398 -13.27 22.50 6.23
N CYS A 399 -13.16 21.75 5.14
CA CYS A 399 -12.90 22.24 3.80
C CYS A 399 -14.22 22.37 3.03
N GLU A 400 -14.33 23.34 2.14
CA GLU A 400 -15.52 23.52 1.29
C GLU A 400 -15.70 22.34 0.31
N PHE A 401 -14.60 21.67 -0.07
CA PHE A 401 -14.64 20.50 -0.95
C PHE A 401 -15.15 19.23 -0.27
N ASP A 402 -15.25 19.18 1.05
CA ASP A 402 -15.66 17.98 1.80
C ASP A 402 -17.01 17.43 1.33
N SER A 403 -17.95 18.32 0.97
CA SER A 403 -19.26 17.94 0.45
C SER A 403 -19.20 17.26 -0.91
N LEU A 404 -18.26 17.66 -1.78
CA LEU A 404 -18.06 17.08 -3.10
C LEU A 404 -17.28 15.76 -2.98
N ILE A 405 -16.27 15.72 -2.12
CA ILE A 405 -15.46 14.53 -1.85
C ILE A 405 -16.33 13.39 -1.30
N LYS A 406 -17.34 13.73 -0.51
CA LYS A 406 -18.27 12.74 0.09
C LYS A 406 -18.99 11.88 -0.95
N ASN A 407 -19.13 12.35 -2.19
CA ASN A 407 -19.63 11.56 -3.31
C ASN A 407 -18.78 10.31 -3.59
N GLY A 408 -17.53 10.29 -3.14
CA GLY A 408 -16.68 9.11 -3.24
C GLY A 408 -17.16 7.91 -2.41
N ILE A 409 -17.93 8.15 -1.34
CA ILE A 409 -18.48 7.09 -0.47
C ILE A 409 -20.00 7.09 -0.41
N GLU A 410 -20.69 8.05 -1.03
CA GLU A 410 -22.15 8.16 -1.04
C GLU A 410 -22.70 8.35 -2.45
N GLY A 411 -23.91 7.85 -2.69
CA GLY A 411 -24.63 8.02 -3.95
C GLY A 411 -24.24 7.02 -5.03
N SER A 412 -24.81 7.23 -6.20
CA SER A 412 -24.72 6.33 -7.37
C SER A 412 -23.38 6.38 -8.10
N SER A 413 -22.51 7.31 -7.78
CA SER A 413 -21.16 7.45 -8.37
C SER A 413 -20.05 7.20 -7.36
N SER A 414 -20.38 6.63 -6.20
CA SER A 414 -19.38 6.28 -5.18
C SER A 414 -18.43 5.18 -5.66
N PHE A 415 -17.23 5.10 -5.06
CA PHE A 415 -16.27 4.03 -5.36
C PHE A 415 -16.87 2.63 -5.11
N TYR A 416 -17.77 2.49 -4.14
CA TYR A 416 -18.50 1.24 -3.92
C TYR A 416 -19.40 0.88 -5.09
N GLN A 417 -20.15 1.86 -5.65
CA GLN A 417 -21.02 1.63 -6.80
C GLN A 417 -20.20 1.33 -8.06
N LYS A 418 -19.14 2.08 -8.32
CA LYS A 418 -18.23 1.85 -9.46
C LYS A 418 -17.63 0.45 -9.44
N ARG A 419 -17.28 -0.07 -8.26
CA ARG A 419 -16.82 -1.45 -8.09
C ARG A 419 -17.90 -2.46 -8.49
N LEU A 420 -19.16 -2.17 -8.20
CA LEU A 420 -20.30 -3.02 -8.62
C LEU A 420 -20.59 -2.93 -10.11
N ASP A 421 -20.39 -1.75 -10.72
CA ASP A 421 -20.72 -1.50 -12.14
C ASP A 421 -19.91 -2.39 -13.09
N ILE A 422 -18.65 -2.65 -12.76
CA ILE A 422 -17.78 -3.53 -13.57
C ILE A 422 -17.45 -4.84 -12.84
N ASP A 423 -18.01 -5.08 -11.66
CA ASP A 423 -17.75 -6.24 -10.81
C ASP A 423 -16.25 -6.40 -10.46
N GLU A 424 -15.62 -5.33 -10.00
CA GLU A 424 -14.19 -5.29 -9.69
C GLU A 424 -13.88 -6.01 -8.36
N PHE A 425 -14.09 -7.31 -8.37
CA PHE A 425 -13.87 -8.26 -7.29
C PHE A 425 -12.98 -9.43 -7.77
N GLY A 426 -12.83 -10.42 -6.93
CA GLY A 426 -11.93 -11.54 -7.18
C GLY A 426 -10.51 -11.28 -6.68
N TRP A 427 -9.73 -12.33 -6.53
CA TRP A 427 -8.42 -12.26 -5.87
C TRP A 427 -7.44 -11.26 -6.53
N ARG A 428 -7.54 -11.08 -7.86
CA ARG A 428 -6.66 -10.19 -8.62
C ARG A 428 -7.15 -8.75 -8.61
N HIS A 429 -8.47 -8.51 -8.69
CA HIS A 429 -9.05 -7.20 -8.94
C HIS A 429 -9.58 -6.51 -7.69
N PHE A 430 -9.90 -7.27 -6.63
CA PHE A 430 -10.49 -6.68 -5.44
C PHE A 430 -9.54 -5.67 -4.77
N GLY A 431 -10.05 -4.45 -4.61
CA GLY A 431 -9.33 -3.30 -4.04
C GLY A 431 -8.96 -2.23 -5.06
N GLU A 432 -8.92 -2.57 -6.35
CA GLU A 432 -8.68 -1.62 -7.43
C GLU A 432 -9.79 -0.57 -7.54
N LEU A 433 -9.50 0.53 -8.21
CA LEU A 433 -10.46 1.57 -8.57
C LEU A 433 -10.73 1.56 -10.07
N TYR A 434 -12.00 1.62 -10.40
CA TYR A 434 -12.43 1.73 -11.79
C TYR A 434 -12.07 3.12 -12.36
N ALA A 435 -11.29 3.15 -13.46
CA ALA A 435 -10.93 4.38 -14.17
C ALA A 435 -12.08 4.83 -15.11
N ASP A 436 -13.24 5.13 -14.54
CA ASP A 436 -14.49 5.44 -15.23
C ASP A 436 -14.42 6.69 -16.13
N HIS A 437 -13.48 7.61 -15.86
CA HIS A 437 -13.25 8.79 -16.68
C HIS A 437 -12.80 8.45 -18.10
N GLU A 438 -12.23 7.28 -18.33
CA GLU A 438 -11.83 6.81 -19.66
C GLU A 438 -13.01 6.27 -20.46
N LYS A 439 -14.04 5.74 -19.80
CA LYS A 439 -15.27 5.28 -20.44
C LYS A 439 -15.97 6.39 -21.26
N ALA A 440 -15.79 7.66 -20.91
CA ALA A 440 -16.33 8.79 -21.65
C ALA A 440 -15.90 8.80 -23.13
N LEU A 441 -14.79 8.12 -23.44
CA LEU A 441 -14.21 8.04 -24.79
C LEU A 441 -14.63 6.75 -25.54
N ALA A 442 -15.28 5.82 -24.81
CA ALA A 442 -15.89 4.60 -25.36
C ALA A 442 -17.33 4.43 -24.84
N PRO A 443 -18.25 5.39 -25.10
CA PRO A 443 -19.58 5.41 -24.48
C PRO A 443 -20.47 4.22 -24.87
N ASP A 444 -20.25 3.64 -26.03
CA ASP A 444 -21.02 2.53 -26.57
C ASP A 444 -20.61 1.16 -26.00
N GLU A 445 -19.49 1.07 -25.27
CA GLU A 445 -19.05 -0.17 -24.65
C GLU A 445 -19.83 -0.40 -23.35
N PRO A 446 -20.57 -1.51 -23.19
CA PRO A 446 -21.36 -1.76 -21.98
C PRO A 446 -20.46 -1.94 -20.74
N PHE A 447 -19.34 -2.63 -20.90
CA PHE A 447 -18.29 -2.77 -19.90
C PHE A 447 -16.97 -2.28 -20.48
N PHE A 448 -16.42 -1.24 -19.89
CA PHE A 448 -15.11 -0.73 -20.26
C PHE A 448 -14.12 -1.06 -19.12
N VAL A 449 -13.28 -2.05 -19.32
CA VAL A 449 -12.31 -2.46 -18.29
C VAL A 449 -11.12 -1.53 -18.32
N SER A 450 -10.97 -0.73 -17.27
CA SER A 450 -9.83 0.17 -17.11
C SER A 450 -9.42 0.24 -15.63
N HIS A 451 -8.14 0.05 -15.37
CA HIS A 451 -7.54 -0.02 -14.04
C HIS A 451 -6.85 1.31 -13.70
N TYR A 452 -7.08 1.79 -12.49
CA TYR A 452 -6.58 3.10 -12.07
C TYR A 452 -5.13 3.08 -11.60
N ASN A 453 -4.66 1.94 -11.09
CA ASN A 453 -3.26 1.67 -10.66
C ASN A 453 -2.72 2.80 -9.77
N ASN A 454 -3.45 3.18 -8.73
CA ASN A 454 -3.05 4.22 -7.76
C ASN A 454 -2.69 5.60 -8.36
N GLN A 455 -3.20 5.97 -9.50
CA GLN A 455 -2.93 7.28 -10.11
C GLN A 455 -3.33 8.41 -9.16
N TYR A 456 -2.45 9.40 -8.97
CA TYR A 456 -2.63 10.52 -8.03
C TYR A 456 -2.84 10.13 -6.57
N ASP A 457 -2.32 8.95 -6.17
CA ASP A 457 -2.28 8.49 -4.78
C ASP A 457 -3.64 8.54 -4.03
N PRO A 458 -4.69 7.87 -4.54
CA PRO A 458 -5.96 7.81 -3.83
C PRO A 458 -5.87 7.17 -2.45
N ILE A 459 -4.89 6.30 -2.20
CA ILE A 459 -4.65 5.74 -0.86
C ILE A 459 -4.39 6.87 0.13
N PHE A 460 -3.49 7.80 -0.19
CA PHE A 460 -3.24 8.97 0.65
C PHE A 460 -4.49 9.82 0.83
N GLY A 461 -5.20 10.09 -0.27
CA GLY A 461 -6.42 10.88 -0.25
C GLY A 461 -7.51 10.28 0.65
N MET A 462 -7.78 8.98 0.53
CA MET A 462 -8.77 8.27 1.36
C MET A 462 -8.35 8.22 2.83
N LEU A 463 -7.08 7.96 3.14
CA LEU A 463 -6.57 7.99 4.52
C LEU A 463 -6.69 9.39 5.13
N MET A 464 -6.41 10.45 4.37
CA MET A 464 -6.64 11.82 4.82
C MET A 464 -8.12 12.08 5.13
N GLN A 465 -9.03 11.64 4.25
CA GLN A 465 -10.47 11.78 4.49
C GLN A 465 -10.91 11.02 5.75
N TRP A 466 -10.39 9.82 5.97
CA TRP A 466 -10.64 9.08 7.20
C TRP A 466 -10.13 9.81 8.45
N LEU A 467 -8.90 10.30 8.44
CA LEU A 467 -8.31 11.02 9.58
C LEU A 467 -9.03 12.34 9.89
N LEU A 468 -9.63 12.97 8.89
CA LEU A 468 -10.36 14.23 9.04
C LEU A 468 -11.81 14.02 9.47
N SER A 469 -12.49 13.01 8.96
CA SER A 469 -13.92 12.76 9.18
C SER A 469 -14.23 11.69 10.23
N GLY A 470 -13.32 10.75 10.45
CA GLY A 470 -13.56 9.54 11.24
C GLY A 470 -14.44 8.51 10.54
N ASP A 471 -14.89 8.75 9.30
CA ASP A 471 -15.79 7.83 8.59
C ASP A 471 -15.05 6.55 8.18
N PRO A 472 -15.45 5.36 8.70
CA PRO A 472 -14.74 4.12 8.49
C PRO A 472 -14.72 3.65 7.02
N ARG A 473 -15.66 4.13 6.20
CA ARG A 473 -15.75 3.77 4.78
C ARG A 473 -14.52 4.22 4.01
N TRP A 474 -13.95 5.38 4.37
CA TRP A 474 -12.71 5.86 3.76
C TRP A 474 -11.52 4.96 4.08
N PHE A 475 -11.43 4.50 5.32
CA PHE A 475 -10.36 3.56 5.70
C PHE A 475 -10.53 2.21 4.99
N GLU A 476 -11.76 1.69 4.90
CA GLU A 476 -12.02 0.42 4.20
C GLU A 476 -11.55 0.49 2.74
N LEU A 477 -11.90 1.55 2.02
CA LEU A 477 -11.46 1.76 0.64
C LEU A 477 -9.94 1.90 0.54
N ALA A 478 -9.32 2.66 1.44
CA ALA A 478 -7.87 2.87 1.46
C ALA A 478 -7.11 1.56 1.75
N ASP A 479 -7.59 0.76 2.70
CA ASP A 479 -6.99 -0.52 3.10
C ASP A 479 -7.12 -1.56 1.97
N ASP A 480 -8.29 -1.65 1.33
CA ASP A 480 -8.53 -2.54 0.19
C ASP A 480 -7.59 -2.15 -0.97
N LEU A 481 -7.49 -0.86 -1.32
CA LEU A 481 -6.65 -0.36 -2.40
C LEU A 481 -5.16 -0.51 -2.08
N ALA A 482 -4.72 -0.19 -0.86
CA ALA A 482 -3.32 -0.32 -0.46
C ALA A 482 -2.84 -1.78 -0.54
N LYS A 483 -3.69 -2.73 -0.17
CA LYS A 483 -3.42 -4.16 -0.29
C LYS A 483 -3.35 -4.59 -1.76
N HIS A 484 -4.27 -4.07 -2.59
CA HIS A 484 -4.28 -4.33 -4.02
C HIS A 484 -3.01 -3.82 -4.69
N VAL A 485 -2.68 -2.54 -4.49
CA VAL A 485 -1.48 -1.90 -5.07
C VAL A 485 -0.21 -2.63 -4.64
N ALA A 486 -0.08 -2.94 -3.34
CA ALA A 486 1.07 -3.67 -2.83
C ALA A 486 1.19 -5.10 -3.39
N ASP A 487 0.08 -5.74 -3.77
CA ASP A 487 0.09 -7.11 -4.27
C ASP A 487 0.20 -7.18 -5.80
N ILE A 488 -0.52 -6.32 -6.54
CA ILE A 488 -0.73 -6.46 -7.98
C ILE A 488 -0.01 -5.39 -8.79
N ASP A 489 -0.10 -4.10 -8.40
CA ASP A 489 0.43 -3.01 -9.22
C ASP A 489 1.95 -2.88 -9.12
N VAL A 490 2.57 -3.42 -8.06
CA VAL A 490 4.02 -3.49 -7.94
C VAL A 490 4.55 -4.73 -8.64
N TYR A 491 5.57 -4.57 -9.47
CA TYR A 491 6.23 -5.66 -10.18
C TYR A 491 7.31 -6.33 -9.30
N HIS A 492 6.92 -7.34 -8.53
CA HIS A 492 7.76 -7.99 -7.50
C HIS A 492 8.76 -8.99 -8.09
N THR A 493 9.71 -8.50 -8.85
CA THR A 493 10.82 -9.30 -9.35
C THR A 493 12.13 -8.54 -9.23
N SER A 494 13.22 -9.27 -9.16
CA SER A 494 14.58 -8.74 -9.30
C SER A 494 15.29 -9.28 -10.55
N ASP A 495 14.59 -10.04 -11.38
CA ASP A 495 15.18 -10.80 -12.49
C ASP A 495 14.95 -10.16 -13.86
N ASP A 496 14.16 -9.07 -13.92
CA ASP A 496 13.98 -8.25 -15.12
C ASP A 496 14.98 -7.09 -15.18
N LYS A 497 14.88 -6.28 -16.23
CA LYS A 497 15.66 -5.03 -16.38
C LYS A 497 15.45 -4.11 -15.18
N PRO A 498 16.45 -3.33 -14.78
CA PRO A 498 16.31 -2.36 -13.70
C PRO A 498 15.19 -1.35 -13.92
N GLU A 499 14.88 -1.04 -15.18
CA GLU A 499 13.82 -0.12 -15.60
C GLU A 499 12.41 -0.67 -15.32
N TYR A 500 12.29 -1.97 -15.01
CA TYR A 500 11.02 -2.64 -14.71
C TYR A 500 10.97 -3.20 -13.29
N SER A 501 12.06 -3.86 -12.85
CA SER A 501 12.10 -4.59 -11.57
C SER A 501 11.74 -3.74 -10.37
N GLY A 502 10.68 -4.11 -9.65
CA GLY A 502 10.23 -3.44 -8.44
C GLY A 502 9.43 -2.15 -8.68
N GLY A 503 9.12 -1.83 -9.94
CA GLY A 503 8.39 -0.63 -10.28
C GLY A 503 6.88 -0.76 -10.16
N LEU A 504 6.20 0.39 -10.17
CA LEU A 504 4.75 0.49 -10.17
C LEU A 504 4.24 0.65 -11.60
N PHE A 505 3.32 -0.20 -12.00
CA PHE A 505 2.61 -0.05 -13.25
C PHE A 505 1.71 1.18 -13.21
N TRP A 506 1.68 1.95 -14.29
CA TRP A 506 0.73 3.03 -14.38
C TRP A 506 -0.60 2.52 -14.95
N HIS A 507 -1.65 3.35 -14.86
CA HIS A 507 -2.98 2.94 -15.30
C HIS A 507 -3.02 2.62 -16.78
N THR A 508 -3.93 1.73 -17.19
CA THR A 508 -4.26 1.56 -18.59
C THR A 508 -4.71 2.89 -19.18
N ASP A 509 -4.22 3.20 -20.36
CA ASP A 509 -4.38 4.51 -20.87
C ASP A 509 -5.51 4.61 -21.90
N HIS A 510 -6.10 5.75 -21.76
CA HIS A 510 -6.83 6.59 -22.70
C HIS A 510 -7.47 5.80 -23.85
N TYR A 511 -8.74 5.53 -23.77
CA TYR A 511 -9.63 5.06 -24.85
C TYR A 511 -9.58 3.58 -25.19
N VAL A 512 -8.67 2.80 -24.61
CA VAL A 512 -8.51 1.39 -24.95
C VAL A 512 -8.69 0.52 -23.72
N GLN A 513 -9.55 -0.48 -23.83
CA GLN A 513 -9.80 -1.42 -22.74
C GLN A 513 -8.56 -2.23 -22.36
N ALA A 514 -8.40 -2.52 -21.08
CA ALA A 514 -7.29 -3.31 -20.56
C ALA A 514 -7.32 -4.78 -21.05
N TYR A 515 -8.48 -5.31 -21.41
CA TYR A 515 -8.67 -6.71 -21.82
C TYR A 515 -7.98 -7.68 -20.86
N THR A 516 -7.01 -8.49 -21.38
CA THR A 516 -6.24 -9.43 -20.58
C THR A 516 -4.97 -8.83 -19.96
N ALA A 517 -4.81 -7.51 -19.96
CA ALA A 517 -3.59 -6.87 -19.48
C ALA A 517 -3.42 -6.89 -17.93
N SER A 518 -4.48 -7.19 -17.19
CA SER A 518 -4.43 -7.40 -15.74
C SER A 518 -3.60 -6.35 -14.98
N HIS A 519 -4.11 -5.13 -14.89
CA HIS A 519 -3.48 -3.95 -14.27
C HIS A 519 -2.20 -3.42 -14.95
N ARG A 520 -1.82 -3.99 -16.08
CA ARG A 520 -0.63 -3.59 -16.83
C ARG A 520 -1.04 -2.87 -18.10
N THR A 521 -0.18 -1.96 -18.59
CA THR A 521 -0.55 -0.98 -19.59
C THR A 521 -0.84 -1.54 -20.98
N TYR A 522 -0.18 -2.64 -21.41
CA TYR A 522 -0.28 -3.12 -22.77
C TYR A 522 -0.89 -4.51 -22.87
N SER A 523 -1.81 -4.67 -23.82
CA SER A 523 -2.42 -5.94 -24.17
C SER A 523 -2.19 -6.27 -25.65
N LYS A 524 -2.08 -7.55 -25.95
CA LYS A 524 -2.07 -8.07 -27.33
C LYS A 524 -3.37 -7.71 -28.09
N HIS A 525 -4.43 -7.40 -27.40
CA HIS A 525 -5.73 -7.03 -27.97
C HIS A 525 -5.83 -5.54 -28.31
N GLN A 526 -4.89 -4.72 -27.86
CA GLN A 526 -4.87 -3.31 -28.17
C GLN A 526 -4.38 -3.02 -29.57
N PRO A 527 -4.86 -1.95 -30.24
CA PRO A 527 -4.39 -1.56 -31.54
C PRO A 527 -2.88 -1.32 -31.58
N SER A 528 -2.25 -1.57 -32.73
CA SER A 528 -0.83 -1.28 -32.94
C SER A 528 -0.57 0.22 -32.81
N GLY A 529 0.47 0.60 -32.11
CA GLY A 529 0.90 1.99 -31.96
C GLY A 529 0.16 2.82 -30.92
N VAL A 530 -0.76 2.24 -30.15
CA VAL A 530 -1.54 2.96 -29.11
C VAL A 530 -0.67 3.65 -28.09
N TYR A 531 0.51 3.07 -27.78
CA TYR A 531 1.41 3.60 -26.75
C TYR A 531 2.81 3.92 -27.29
N ASP A 532 2.94 4.25 -28.57
CA ASP A 532 4.24 4.54 -29.18
C ASP A 532 4.96 5.72 -28.52
N ASP A 533 4.20 6.65 -27.95
CA ASP A 533 4.67 7.84 -27.22
C ASP A 533 4.91 7.59 -25.71
N HIS A 534 4.56 6.42 -25.19
CA HIS A 534 4.68 6.12 -23.75
C HIS A 534 6.01 5.42 -23.43
N ALA A 535 6.76 6.01 -22.57
CA ALA A 535 7.96 5.53 -21.82
C ALA A 535 8.60 4.21 -22.31
N GLY A 536 8.81 4.06 -23.61
CA GLY A 536 9.58 2.96 -24.18
C GLY A 536 8.90 1.60 -24.21
N GLY A 537 7.58 1.55 -24.31
CA GLY A 537 6.86 0.32 -24.63
C GLY A 537 6.13 -0.34 -23.46
N GLY A 538 5.62 0.44 -22.53
CA GLY A 538 4.79 -0.05 -21.40
C GLY A 538 5.58 -0.56 -20.22
N GLY A 539 4.87 -1.02 -19.23
CA GLY A 539 5.42 -1.46 -17.96
C GLY A 539 5.42 -0.36 -16.90
N PRO A 540 6.24 -0.51 -15.84
CA PRO A 540 6.35 0.50 -14.78
C PRO A 540 6.79 1.87 -15.33
N GLY A 541 6.15 2.97 -14.86
CA GLY A 541 6.37 4.32 -15.37
C GLY A 541 6.68 5.33 -14.27
N GLY A 542 7.81 6.08 -14.39
CA GLY A 542 8.27 7.05 -13.38
C GLY A 542 7.26 8.17 -13.10
N GLN A 543 6.41 8.49 -14.05
CA GLN A 543 5.37 9.50 -13.89
C GLN A 543 4.24 9.08 -12.92
N HIS A 544 4.10 7.79 -12.58
CA HIS A 544 3.05 7.23 -11.74
C HIS A 544 3.57 6.52 -10.48
N CYS A 545 4.73 6.94 -9.98
CA CYS A 545 5.39 6.40 -8.81
C CYS A 545 4.87 7.08 -7.53
N TYR A 546 3.76 6.60 -6.98
CA TYR A 546 3.14 7.16 -5.78
C TYR A 546 3.44 6.28 -4.56
N THR A 547 4.02 6.86 -3.52
CA THR A 547 4.49 6.14 -2.31
C THR A 547 3.92 6.69 -1.01
N ASN A 548 3.38 7.91 -1.00
CA ASN A 548 2.97 8.60 0.21
C ASN A 548 1.80 7.89 0.93
N GLY A 549 0.78 7.46 0.16
CA GLY A 549 -0.35 6.72 0.70
C GLY A 549 0.05 5.36 1.29
N LEU A 550 0.93 4.61 0.60
CA LEU A 550 1.45 3.34 1.11
C LEU A 550 2.28 3.53 2.39
N THR A 551 3.06 4.61 2.48
CA THR A 551 3.81 4.97 3.68
C THR A 551 2.88 5.25 4.85
N LEU A 552 1.88 6.10 4.65
CA LEU A 552 0.89 6.43 5.68
C LEU A 552 0.08 5.20 6.09
N HIS A 553 -0.32 4.36 5.12
CA HIS A 553 -1.01 3.10 5.38
C HIS A 553 -0.19 2.16 6.28
N HIS A 554 1.12 1.99 5.97
CA HIS A 554 2.00 1.20 6.83
C HIS A 554 2.10 1.78 8.25
N LEU A 555 2.29 3.09 8.38
CA LEU A 555 2.41 3.76 9.69
C LEU A 555 1.13 3.60 10.51
N LEU A 556 -0.05 3.65 9.88
CA LEU A 556 -1.35 3.51 10.54
C LEU A 556 -1.76 2.07 10.85
N THR A 557 -1.30 1.08 10.08
CA THR A 557 -1.78 -0.30 10.19
C THR A 557 -0.70 -1.30 10.58
N GLY A 558 0.57 -0.94 10.41
CA GLY A 558 1.69 -1.87 10.50
C GLY A 558 1.69 -2.93 9.40
N TYR A 559 1.00 -2.71 8.27
CA TYR A 559 0.95 -3.64 7.14
C TYR A 559 2.27 -3.63 6.38
N THR A 560 3.06 -4.69 6.54
CA THR A 560 4.42 -4.81 6.01
C THR A 560 4.50 -4.77 4.49
N PRO A 561 3.58 -5.38 3.70
CA PRO A 561 3.66 -5.29 2.25
C PRO A 561 3.58 -3.85 1.70
N SER A 562 2.88 -2.93 2.36
CA SER A 562 2.89 -1.50 1.97
C SER A 562 4.27 -0.87 2.15
N ARG A 563 4.96 -1.14 3.26
CA ARG A 563 6.35 -0.69 3.48
C ARG A 563 7.28 -1.24 2.40
N ASP A 564 7.19 -2.54 2.14
CA ASP A 564 8.07 -3.22 1.18
C ASP A 564 7.82 -2.72 -0.25
N ALA A 565 6.58 -2.39 -0.59
CA ALA A 565 6.22 -1.72 -1.83
C ALA A 565 6.90 -0.34 -1.95
N VAL A 566 6.83 0.51 -0.91
CA VAL A 566 7.51 1.82 -0.89
C VAL A 566 9.00 1.66 -1.10
N LEU A 567 9.64 0.72 -0.39
CA LEU A 567 11.09 0.50 -0.51
C LEU A 567 11.46 0.01 -1.92
N SER A 568 10.67 -0.90 -2.49
CA SER A 568 10.85 -1.41 -3.85
C SER A 568 10.71 -0.32 -4.90
N ILE A 569 9.61 0.43 -4.85
CA ILE A 569 9.32 1.54 -5.77
C ILE A 569 10.39 2.64 -5.65
N THR A 570 10.81 2.99 -4.44
CA THR A 570 11.86 4.00 -4.24
C THR A 570 13.19 3.53 -4.83
N GLN A 571 13.55 2.27 -4.67
CA GLN A 571 14.76 1.73 -5.28
C GLN A 571 14.65 1.71 -6.81
N TRP A 572 13.48 1.31 -7.34
CA TRP A 572 13.24 1.30 -8.77
C TRP A 572 13.33 2.70 -9.39
N VAL A 573 12.65 3.72 -8.82
CA VAL A 573 12.70 5.08 -9.35
C VAL A 573 14.09 5.71 -9.16
N THR A 574 14.83 5.33 -8.11
CA THR A 574 16.25 5.71 -7.96
C THR A 574 17.07 5.14 -9.11
N ASN A 575 16.91 3.87 -9.45
CA ASN A 575 17.61 3.26 -10.59
C ASN A 575 17.25 3.93 -11.93
N TYR A 576 16.01 4.37 -12.06
CA TYR A 576 15.53 5.07 -13.26
C TYR A 576 16.26 6.41 -13.47
N TYR A 577 16.44 7.21 -12.41
CA TYR A 577 17.10 8.53 -12.50
C TYR A 577 18.61 8.47 -12.34
N GLU A 578 19.13 7.66 -11.43
CA GLU A 578 20.55 7.63 -11.06
C GLU A 578 21.34 6.50 -11.75
N GLY A 579 20.62 5.57 -12.40
CA GLY A 579 21.20 4.34 -12.92
C GLY A 579 21.27 3.23 -11.87
N ASP A 580 21.53 2.00 -12.35
CA ASP A 580 21.56 0.80 -11.52
C ASP A 580 22.92 0.53 -10.85
N GLY A 581 23.82 1.51 -10.90
CA GLY A 581 25.18 1.42 -10.36
C GLY A 581 26.08 0.42 -11.11
N THR A 582 25.76 0.08 -12.36
CA THR A 582 26.64 -0.69 -13.25
C THR A 582 27.23 0.20 -14.32
N PHE A 583 28.38 -0.19 -14.84
CA PHE A 583 29.01 0.55 -15.92
C PHE A 583 28.18 0.54 -17.21
N VAL A 584 27.54 -0.60 -17.51
CA VAL A 584 26.59 -0.71 -18.63
C VAL A 584 25.39 0.21 -18.45
N GLY A 585 24.83 0.26 -17.24
CA GLY A 585 23.76 1.21 -16.90
C GLY A 585 24.18 2.66 -17.04
N ALA A 586 25.39 3.01 -16.58
CA ALA A 586 25.95 4.35 -16.71
C ALA A 586 26.15 4.77 -18.18
N LEU A 587 26.61 3.84 -19.04
CA LEU A 587 26.73 4.11 -20.48
C LEU A 587 25.37 4.34 -21.14
N LEU A 588 24.35 3.59 -20.74
CA LEU A 588 22.98 3.77 -21.24
C LEU A 588 22.39 5.10 -20.75
N ALA A 589 22.55 5.45 -19.48
CA ALA A 589 22.13 6.73 -18.92
C ALA A 589 22.81 7.89 -19.65
N PHE A 590 24.11 7.78 -19.93
CA PHE A 590 24.86 8.78 -20.71
C PHE A 590 24.32 8.91 -22.14
N LYS A 591 24.04 7.78 -22.82
CA LYS A 591 23.45 7.78 -24.17
C LYS A 591 22.07 8.45 -24.18
N ASN A 592 21.28 8.21 -23.14
CA ASN A 592 19.89 8.65 -23.06
C ASN A 592 19.74 10.02 -22.36
N SER A 593 20.82 10.72 -22.03
CA SER A 593 20.80 11.98 -21.28
C SER A 593 19.94 13.09 -21.87
N ASP A 594 19.69 13.05 -23.15
CA ASP A 594 18.94 14.09 -23.86
C ASP A 594 17.47 13.66 -24.14
N ILE A 595 17.04 12.48 -23.59
CA ILE A 595 15.65 12.03 -23.69
C ILE A 595 14.81 12.80 -22.65
N PRO A 596 13.62 13.34 -23.03
CA PRO A 596 12.72 13.97 -22.05
C PRO A 596 12.30 13.00 -20.93
N GLY A 597 12.10 13.55 -19.73
CA GLY A 597 11.62 12.76 -18.56
C GLY A 597 12.68 11.96 -17.83
N VAL A 598 13.97 12.02 -18.24
CA VAL A 598 15.09 11.41 -17.52
C VAL A 598 16.09 12.46 -17.04
N LYS A 599 16.90 12.10 -16.03
CA LYS A 599 18.03 12.95 -15.60
C LYS A 599 19.05 13.10 -16.72
N ASN A 600 19.46 14.31 -17.00
CA ASN A 600 20.59 14.55 -17.87
C ASN A 600 21.89 14.36 -17.10
N VAL A 601 22.52 13.19 -17.25
CA VAL A 601 23.75 12.86 -16.51
C VAL A 601 24.96 13.67 -16.96
N LYS A 602 24.92 14.36 -18.12
CA LYS A 602 25.98 15.26 -18.61
C LYS A 602 25.97 16.58 -17.84
N THR A 603 24.81 17.08 -17.45
CA THR A 603 24.63 18.34 -16.75
C THR A 603 24.30 18.19 -15.28
N GLY A 604 23.88 16.99 -14.85
CA GLY A 604 23.33 16.71 -13.52
C GLY A 604 21.88 17.17 -13.31
N LYS A 605 21.27 17.81 -14.30
CA LYS A 605 19.92 18.39 -14.19
C LYS A 605 18.84 17.34 -14.30
N TYR A 606 17.79 17.51 -13.49
CA TYR A 606 16.53 16.74 -13.58
C TYR A 606 15.48 17.56 -14.35
N PRO A 607 14.55 16.89 -15.03
CA PRO A 607 13.42 17.59 -15.64
C PRO A 607 12.50 18.13 -14.53
N LEU A 608 11.93 19.31 -14.73
CA LEU A 608 10.88 19.83 -13.85
C LEU A 608 9.56 19.22 -14.27
N ASP A 609 9.35 17.96 -13.90
CA ASP A 609 8.17 17.19 -14.26
C ASP A 609 7.57 16.42 -13.05
N ARG A 610 6.45 15.74 -13.28
CA ARG A 610 5.75 14.94 -12.27
C ARG A 610 6.62 13.78 -11.79
N GLY A 611 7.35 13.13 -12.68
CA GLY A 611 8.21 12.00 -12.34
C GLY A 611 9.32 12.39 -11.36
N THR A 612 9.98 13.53 -11.57
CA THR A 612 10.97 14.06 -10.64
C THR A 612 10.34 14.44 -9.29
N GLY A 613 9.13 15.02 -9.31
CA GLY A 613 8.37 15.30 -8.09
C GLY A 613 8.06 14.03 -7.29
N ASN A 614 7.60 12.98 -7.97
CA ASN A 614 7.34 11.68 -7.35
C ASN A 614 8.62 10.99 -6.86
N TYR A 615 9.74 11.15 -7.59
CA TYR A 615 11.03 10.64 -7.13
C TYR A 615 11.50 11.33 -5.85
N LEU A 616 11.40 12.66 -5.79
CA LEU A 616 11.68 13.41 -4.57
C LEU A 616 10.79 12.92 -3.42
N GLN A 617 9.49 12.77 -3.66
CA GLN A 617 8.53 12.26 -2.68
C GLN A 617 8.90 10.86 -2.17
N ALA A 618 9.25 9.93 -3.07
CA ALA A 618 9.65 8.57 -2.72
C ALA A 618 10.91 8.52 -1.83
N ARG A 619 11.88 9.42 -2.07
CA ARG A 619 13.06 9.57 -1.20
C ARG A 619 12.67 10.02 0.21
N LEU A 620 11.75 10.98 0.33
CA LEU A 620 11.24 11.45 1.62
C LEU A 620 10.43 10.37 2.34
N ASP A 621 9.65 9.57 1.61
CA ASP A 621 8.90 8.44 2.16
C ASP A 621 9.83 7.33 2.69
N ARG A 622 10.90 7.01 1.95
CA ARG A 622 11.90 6.06 2.43
C ARG A 622 12.62 6.57 3.68
N TYR A 623 12.94 7.86 3.73
CA TYR A 623 13.47 8.48 4.93
C TYR A 623 12.51 8.32 6.12
N GLU A 624 11.22 8.59 5.92
CA GLU A 624 10.19 8.40 6.96
C GLU A 624 10.18 6.96 7.49
N LEU A 625 10.37 5.95 6.61
CA LEU A 625 10.32 4.54 7.00
C LEU A 625 11.62 4.01 7.60
N GLN A 626 12.78 4.53 7.19
CA GLN A 626 14.08 3.95 7.53
C GLN A 626 15.02 4.90 8.30
N GLY A 627 14.75 6.22 8.30
CA GLY A 627 15.57 7.21 8.96
C GLY A 627 16.96 7.41 8.32
N CYS A 628 17.15 7.08 7.04
CA CYS A 628 18.46 7.17 6.37
C CYS A 628 18.75 8.60 5.91
N ASP A 629 19.76 9.25 6.46
CA ASP A 629 20.15 10.63 6.10
C ASP A 629 20.51 10.80 4.62
N SER A 630 21.01 9.74 3.99
CA SER A 630 21.30 9.74 2.55
C SER A 630 20.07 10.02 1.67
N ASP A 631 18.85 9.80 2.17
CA ASP A 631 17.64 10.15 1.45
C ASP A 631 17.37 11.66 1.50
N ILE A 632 17.66 12.32 2.62
CA ILE A 632 17.57 13.77 2.75
C ILE A 632 18.66 14.48 1.92
N GLU A 633 19.88 13.92 1.89
CA GLU A 633 20.96 14.41 1.04
C GLU A 633 20.60 14.32 -0.44
N ALA A 634 20.05 13.16 -0.87
CA ALA A 634 19.58 12.99 -2.24
C ALA A 634 18.42 13.94 -2.58
N ALA A 635 17.47 14.13 -1.67
CA ALA A 635 16.38 15.08 -1.83
C ALA A 635 16.92 16.51 -2.01
N SER A 636 17.90 16.93 -1.21
CA SER A 636 18.58 18.22 -1.35
C SER A 636 19.22 18.37 -2.72
N TYR A 637 19.91 17.34 -3.20
CA TYR A 637 20.55 17.32 -4.52
C TYR A 637 19.53 17.40 -5.66
N ILE A 638 18.41 16.64 -5.57
CA ILE A 638 17.34 16.70 -6.56
C ILE A 638 16.78 18.12 -6.65
N ILE A 639 16.46 18.75 -5.51
CA ILE A 639 15.91 20.11 -5.48
C ILE A 639 16.88 21.10 -6.13
N ALA A 640 18.14 21.08 -5.73
CA ALA A 640 19.17 22.02 -6.22
C ALA A 640 19.45 21.86 -7.74
N ASN A 641 19.15 20.69 -8.31
CA ASN A 641 19.35 20.41 -9.73
C ASN A 641 18.06 20.38 -10.55
N THR A 642 16.91 20.78 -9.96
CA THR A 642 15.62 20.89 -10.65
C THR A 642 15.13 22.33 -10.72
N VAL A 643 15.11 23.03 -9.58
CA VAL A 643 14.63 24.41 -9.45
C VAL A 643 15.71 25.33 -8.89
N SER A 644 15.57 26.64 -9.12
CA SER A 644 16.48 27.66 -8.61
C SER A 644 15.73 28.90 -8.12
N PRO A 645 16.23 29.60 -7.08
CA PRO A 645 15.68 30.90 -6.67
C PRO A 645 15.90 32.02 -7.70
N THR A 646 16.53 31.72 -8.84
CA THR A 646 16.82 32.66 -9.94
C THR A 646 16.31 32.13 -11.28
N ASP A 647 15.43 31.15 -11.29
CA ASP A 647 14.85 30.61 -12.52
C ASP A 647 14.11 31.73 -13.30
N ASP A 648 14.30 31.69 -14.60
CA ASP A 648 13.62 32.58 -15.55
C ASP A 648 12.31 31.86 -16.03
N PHE A 649 11.18 32.34 -15.61
CA PHE A 649 9.90 31.73 -15.91
C PHE A 649 9.47 31.84 -17.38
N ASP A 650 9.99 32.85 -18.11
CA ASP A 650 9.76 32.97 -19.55
C ASP A 650 10.53 31.87 -20.31
N GLN A 651 11.75 31.54 -19.86
CA GLN A 651 12.51 30.41 -20.41
C GLN A 651 11.89 29.06 -20.05
N LEU A 652 11.31 28.92 -18.86
CA LEU A 652 10.61 27.72 -18.42
C LEU A 652 9.23 27.58 -19.06
N GLN A 653 8.71 28.63 -19.66
CA GLN A 653 7.39 28.65 -20.32
C GLN A 653 6.26 28.16 -19.41
N LEU A 654 6.24 28.57 -18.14
CA LEU A 654 5.25 28.11 -17.18
C LEU A 654 3.80 28.50 -17.53
N ASP A 655 3.61 29.40 -18.45
CA ASP A 655 2.32 29.76 -19.04
C ASP A 655 1.81 28.74 -20.07
N ASN A 656 2.69 27.85 -20.60
CA ASN A 656 2.31 26.70 -21.42
C ASN A 656 1.85 25.54 -20.52
N VAL A 657 0.66 25.67 -19.95
CA VAL A 657 0.11 24.77 -18.94
C VAL A 657 0.15 23.30 -19.36
N GLU A 658 -0.22 22.97 -20.60
CA GLU A 658 -0.24 21.59 -21.10
C GLU A 658 1.10 20.88 -20.90
N ALA A 659 2.21 21.59 -21.10
CA ALA A 659 3.55 21.03 -21.00
C ALA A 659 4.16 21.18 -19.61
N THR A 660 3.68 22.10 -18.76
CA THR A 660 4.42 22.51 -17.55
C THR A 660 3.69 22.42 -16.22
N TRP A 661 2.38 22.15 -16.20
CA TRP A 661 1.57 22.06 -14.96
C TRP A 661 2.20 21.19 -13.86
N PHE A 662 3.07 20.28 -14.23
CA PHE A 662 3.75 19.34 -13.33
C PHE A 662 4.63 20.02 -12.28
N TYR A 663 5.06 21.29 -12.50
CA TYR A 663 5.88 22.00 -11.53
C TYR A 663 5.21 22.09 -10.17
N THR A 664 3.87 22.14 -10.12
CA THR A 664 3.11 22.15 -8.87
C THR A 664 3.28 20.87 -8.05
N VAL A 665 3.40 19.71 -8.71
CA VAL A 665 3.68 18.42 -8.07
C VAL A 665 5.05 18.43 -7.42
N PHE A 666 6.06 18.96 -8.16
CA PHE A 666 7.41 19.08 -7.65
C PHE A 666 7.48 20.03 -6.44
N LEU A 667 6.84 21.18 -6.51
CA LEU A 667 6.83 22.16 -5.42
C LEU A 667 6.09 21.62 -4.17
N GLN A 668 5.07 20.79 -4.30
CA GLN A 668 4.46 20.09 -3.15
C GLN A 668 5.49 19.19 -2.44
N ALA A 669 6.32 18.48 -3.19
CA ALA A 669 7.39 17.69 -2.59
C ALA A 669 8.48 18.56 -1.94
N VAL A 670 8.78 19.73 -2.51
CA VAL A 670 9.67 20.73 -1.88
C VAL A 670 9.08 21.24 -0.55
N CYS A 671 7.78 21.53 -0.49
CA CYS A 671 7.10 21.90 0.76
C CYS A 671 7.30 20.83 1.84
N ARG A 672 7.14 19.56 1.47
CA ARG A 672 7.37 18.44 2.41
C ARG A 672 8.83 18.34 2.85
N PHE A 673 9.79 18.51 1.94
CA PHE A 673 11.22 18.53 2.28
C PHE A 673 11.53 19.61 3.31
N ILE A 674 11.06 20.84 3.08
CA ILE A 674 11.23 21.97 4.02
C ILE A 674 10.65 21.60 5.39
N SER A 675 9.45 21.05 5.43
CA SER A 675 8.81 20.61 6.67
C SER A 675 9.62 19.54 7.41
N LEU A 676 10.18 18.57 6.71
CA LEU A 676 11.03 17.53 7.30
C LEU A 676 12.36 18.11 7.83
N LYS A 677 12.97 19.04 7.12
CA LYS A 677 14.18 19.74 7.60
C LYS A 677 13.89 20.52 8.89
N GLU A 678 12.74 21.17 8.99
CA GLU A 678 12.31 21.85 10.21
C GLU A 678 12.05 20.87 11.37
N GLN A 679 11.42 19.74 11.12
CA GLN A 679 11.24 18.67 12.12
C GLN A 679 12.60 18.17 12.64
N ARG A 680 13.62 18.13 11.78
CA ARG A 680 15.01 17.78 12.13
C ARG A 680 15.77 18.92 12.81
N CYS A 681 15.21 20.13 12.87
CA CYS A 681 15.90 21.34 13.32
C CYS A 681 17.16 21.67 12.49
N GLU A 682 17.16 21.37 11.18
CA GLU A 682 18.26 21.51 10.24
C GLU A 682 17.99 22.66 9.24
N CYS A 683 18.03 23.89 9.72
CA CYS A 683 17.90 25.08 8.86
C CYS A 683 19.24 25.45 8.22
N ASP A 684 19.84 24.53 7.49
CA ASP A 684 21.13 24.66 6.80
C ASP A 684 20.98 25.33 5.42
N SER A 685 22.07 25.33 4.64
CA SER A 685 22.08 25.94 3.29
C SER A 685 21.11 25.24 2.32
N SER A 686 20.89 23.92 2.46
CA SER A 686 19.95 23.17 1.62
C SER A 686 18.49 23.54 1.93
N TYR A 687 18.18 23.70 3.19
CA TYR A 687 16.88 24.23 3.65
C TYR A 687 16.65 25.64 3.10
N GLN A 688 17.62 26.54 3.27
CA GLN A 688 17.48 27.92 2.79
C GLN A 688 17.32 27.97 1.26
N TYR A 689 18.07 27.16 0.52
CA TYR A 689 17.93 27.05 -0.93
C TYR A 689 16.52 26.61 -1.35
N ALA A 690 15.97 25.59 -0.67
CA ALA A 690 14.63 25.11 -0.94
C ALA A 690 13.56 26.18 -0.64
N VAL A 691 13.71 26.92 0.48
CA VAL A 691 12.83 28.04 0.84
C VAL A 691 12.92 29.17 -0.16
N ASP A 692 14.13 29.57 -0.56
CA ASP A 692 14.35 30.65 -1.54
C ASP A 692 13.75 30.27 -2.91
N SER A 693 13.94 29.03 -3.35
CA SER A 693 13.35 28.53 -4.59
C SER A 693 11.81 28.51 -4.49
N LEU A 694 11.25 27.93 -3.42
CA LEU A 694 9.80 27.86 -3.23
C LEU A 694 9.15 29.26 -3.22
N THR A 695 9.76 30.23 -2.52
CA THR A 695 9.23 31.59 -2.43
C THR A 695 9.36 32.34 -3.75
N HIS A 696 10.39 32.05 -4.54
CA HIS A 696 10.53 32.59 -5.90
C HIS A 696 9.37 32.16 -6.79
N TYR A 697 9.09 30.85 -6.83
CA TYR A 697 7.96 30.30 -7.59
C TYR A 697 6.60 30.78 -7.06
N ALA A 698 6.41 30.80 -5.75
CA ALA A 698 5.16 31.25 -5.13
C ALA A 698 4.84 32.72 -5.42
N ASN A 699 5.86 33.59 -5.48
CA ASN A 699 5.69 34.98 -5.89
C ASN A 699 5.22 35.10 -7.34
N TRP A 700 5.78 34.28 -8.25
CA TRP A 700 5.31 34.24 -9.63
C TRP A 700 3.88 33.73 -9.72
N MET A 701 3.56 32.65 -8.99
CA MET A 701 2.21 32.06 -8.92
C MET A 701 1.17 33.06 -8.44
N ALA A 702 1.49 33.83 -7.38
CA ALA A 702 0.58 34.81 -6.82
C ALA A 702 0.16 35.89 -7.83
N VAL A 703 1.00 36.19 -8.81
CA VAL A 703 0.73 37.19 -9.85
C VAL A 703 0.13 36.57 -11.11
N ASN A 704 0.73 35.48 -11.60
CA ASN A 704 0.50 34.98 -12.96
C ASN A 704 -0.43 33.77 -13.06
N GLU A 705 -0.59 32.99 -11.97
CA GLU A 705 -1.43 31.80 -12.01
C GLU A 705 -2.91 32.15 -12.17
N TYR A 706 -3.63 31.25 -12.84
CA TYR A 706 -5.06 31.30 -13.10
C TYR A 706 -5.65 29.87 -13.00
N ALA A 707 -6.96 29.74 -12.94
CA ALA A 707 -7.58 28.41 -13.05
C ALA A 707 -7.45 27.88 -14.48
N TYR A 708 -6.82 26.72 -14.67
CA TYR A 708 -6.40 26.23 -15.99
C TYR A 708 -7.51 26.25 -17.06
N LEU A 709 -8.75 25.93 -16.67
CA LEU A 709 -9.90 26.00 -17.56
C LEU A 709 -10.35 27.43 -17.91
N ASP A 710 -9.66 28.51 -17.47
CA ASP A 710 -9.87 29.86 -17.98
C ASP A 710 -9.33 30.01 -19.42
N LYS A 711 -8.40 29.13 -19.83
CA LYS A 711 -7.83 29.07 -21.16
C LYS A 711 -7.95 27.67 -21.76
N PRO A 712 -9.16 27.19 -22.04
CA PRO A 712 -9.37 25.81 -22.50
C PRO A 712 -8.73 25.52 -23.87
N ASP A 713 -8.55 26.56 -24.70
CA ASP A 713 -8.03 26.40 -26.07
C ASP A 713 -6.58 25.94 -26.15
N ILE A 714 -5.80 26.06 -25.05
CA ILE A 714 -4.40 25.61 -25.00
C ILE A 714 -4.27 24.19 -24.41
N LEU A 715 -5.39 23.58 -24.03
CA LEU A 715 -5.43 22.25 -23.41
C LEU A 715 -5.86 21.22 -24.44
N GLU A 716 -5.17 20.08 -24.47
CA GLU A 716 -5.50 18.96 -25.36
C GLU A 716 -6.89 18.37 -25.02
N PHE A 717 -7.15 18.17 -23.72
CA PHE A 717 -8.44 17.66 -23.21
C PHE A 717 -8.96 18.58 -22.08
N PRO A 718 -9.71 19.64 -22.40
CA PRO A 718 -10.25 20.58 -21.41
C PRO A 718 -11.43 19.95 -20.66
N ASN A 719 -11.17 19.28 -19.53
CA ASN A 719 -12.15 18.67 -18.64
C ASN A 719 -11.83 18.99 -17.16
N GLN A 720 -12.69 18.55 -16.23
CA GLN A 720 -12.55 18.87 -14.80
C GLN A 720 -11.31 18.25 -14.11
N THR A 721 -10.57 17.38 -14.77
CA THR A 721 -9.23 16.96 -14.28
C THR A 721 -8.34 18.18 -14.03
N TRP A 722 -8.42 19.19 -14.89
CA TRP A 722 -7.66 20.43 -14.75
C TRP A 722 -8.05 21.23 -13.50
N SER A 723 -9.36 21.30 -13.16
CA SER A 723 -9.79 21.87 -11.88
C SER A 723 -9.25 21.08 -10.68
N GLY A 724 -9.17 19.76 -10.80
CA GLY A 724 -8.54 18.93 -9.78
C GLY A 724 -7.02 19.18 -9.64
N GLN A 725 -6.31 19.40 -10.75
CA GLN A 725 -4.88 19.75 -10.73
C GLN A 725 -4.63 21.15 -10.14
N ASP A 726 -5.54 22.11 -10.38
CA ASP A 726 -5.46 23.46 -9.80
C ASP A 726 -5.40 23.46 -8.26
N LEU A 727 -6.01 22.48 -7.59
CA LEU A 727 -5.98 22.34 -6.14
C LEU A 727 -4.56 22.22 -5.55
N ARG A 728 -3.58 21.76 -6.34
CA ARG A 728 -2.17 21.67 -5.93
C ARG A 728 -1.56 23.03 -5.66
N LYS A 729 -2.02 24.06 -6.38
CA LYS A 729 -1.57 25.44 -6.20
C LYS A 729 -1.86 25.96 -4.80
N LEU A 730 -2.99 25.52 -4.21
CA LEU A 730 -3.37 25.93 -2.84
C LEU A 730 -2.32 25.46 -1.83
N CYS A 731 -1.83 24.24 -1.96
CA CYS A 731 -0.75 23.73 -1.10
C CYS A 731 0.48 24.62 -1.16
N VAL A 732 0.97 24.91 -2.37
CA VAL A 732 2.19 25.69 -2.59
C VAL A 732 2.04 27.10 -2.04
N LEU A 733 0.95 27.80 -2.40
CA LEU A 733 0.71 29.18 -1.98
C LEU A 733 0.54 29.31 -0.47
N HIS A 734 -0.26 28.46 0.16
CA HIS A 734 -0.46 28.49 1.60
C HIS A 734 0.80 28.10 2.39
N PHE A 735 1.55 27.12 1.94
CA PHE A 735 2.79 26.74 2.60
C PHE A 735 3.85 27.83 2.47
N ALA A 736 4.05 28.34 1.25
CA ALA A 736 5.04 29.40 0.98
C ALA A 736 4.73 30.70 1.72
N SER A 737 3.47 31.00 2.00
CA SER A 737 3.03 32.21 2.73
C SER A 737 3.74 32.39 4.08
N ASN A 738 4.20 31.30 4.69
CA ASN A 738 4.94 31.33 5.96
C ASN A 738 6.35 31.93 5.83
N TYR A 739 6.89 32.02 4.63
CA TYR A 739 8.25 32.46 4.34
C TYR A 739 8.29 33.76 3.51
N LEU A 740 7.12 34.32 3.17
CA LEU A 740 6.97 35.51 2.38
C LEU A 740 6.90 36.76 3.28
N THR A 741 7.26 37.93 2.74
CA THR A 741 6.99 39.23 3.37
C THR A 741 5.47 39.44 3.49
N GLU A 742 5.04 40.34 4.36
CA GLU A 742 3.62 40.60 4.60
C GLU A 742 2.84 40.94 3.32
N ALA A 743 3.41 41.80 2.47
CA ALA A 743 2.77 42.18 1.20
C ALA A 743 2.66 40.98 0.22
N GLN A 744 3.73 40.20 0.08
CA GLN A 744 3.75 38.99 -0.76
C GLN A 744 2.81 37.90 -0.23
N ARG A 745 2.77 37.73 1.09
CA ARG A 745 1.84 36.80 1.77
C ARG A 745 0.40 37.14 1.44
N THR A 746 0.04 38.41 1.57
CA THR A 746 -1.33 38.89 1.28
C THR A 746 -1.72 38.54 -0.15
N LEU A 747 -0.80 38.76 -1.12
CA LEU A 747 -1.07 38.41 -2.52
C LEU A 747 -1.22 36.90 -2.72
N ALA A 748 -0.37 36.08 -2.12
CA ALA A 748 -0.42 34.63 -2.23
C ALA A 748 -1.72 34.06 -1.61
N GLU A 749 -2.11 34.54 -0.44
CA GLU A 749 -3.35 34.14 0.23
C GLU A 749 -4.60 34.56 -0.56
N GLN A 750 -4.63 35.80 -1.09
CA GLN A 750 -5.71 36.25 -1.96
C GLN A 750 -5.83 35.40 -3.24
N LYS A 751 -4.69 35.07 -3.86
CA LYS A 751 -4.68 34.21 -5.05
C LYS A 751 -5.20 32.81 -4.71
N ALA A 752 -4.77 32.23 -3.59
CA ALA A 752 -5.24 30.92 -3.15
C ALA A 752 -6.75 30.90 -2.89
N GLU A 753 -7.29 31.92 -2.21
CA GLU A 753 -8.74 32.07 -1.98
C GLU A 753 -9.50 32.21 -3.31
N GLN A 754 -9.02 33.06 -4.23
CA GLN A 754 -9.63 33.22 -5.55
C GLN A 754 -9.67 31.91 -6.36
N LEU A 755 -8.55 31.16 -6.32
CA LEU A 755 -8.49 29.87 -6.99
C LEU A 755 -9.43 28.84 -6.36
N ALA A 756 -9.47 28.75 -5.02
CA ALA A 756 -10.34 27.85 -4.30
C ALA A 756 -11.82 28.10 -4.66
N ASP A 757 -12.27 29.35 -4.60
CA ASP A 757 -13.63 29.73 -4.97
C ASP A 757 -13.96 29.37 -6.41
N THR A 758 -13.05 29.67 -7.35
CA THR A 758 -13.25 29.38 -8.78
C THR A 758 -13.35 27.89 -9.03
N ILE A 759 -12.45 27.11 -8.44
CA ILE A 759 -12.40 25.66 -8.59
C ILE A 759 -13.66 25.03 -7.97
N PHE A 760 -14.06 25.47 -6.78
CA PHE A 760 -15.26 24.97 -6.10
C PHE A 760 -16.52 25.23 -6.95
N GLN A 761 -16.69 26.44 -7.47
CA GLN A 761 -17.82 26.77 -8.33
C GLN A 761 -17.89 25.90 -9.58
N ARG A 762 -16.75 25.59 -10.23
CA ARG A 762 -16.70 24.72 -11.39
C ARG A 762 -17.06 23.29 -11.02
N LEU A 763 -16.42 22.75 -10.01
CA LEU A 763 -16.64 21.36 -9.59
C LEU A 763 -18.07 21.14 -9.06
N SER A 764 -18.63 22.10 -8.31
CA SER A 764 -19.99 21.97 -7.77
C SER A 764 -21.09 21.96 -8.83
N THR A 765 -20.81 22.45 -10.03
CA THR A 765 -21.78 22.52 -11.14
C THR A 765 -21.52 21.47 -12.25
N SER A 766 -20.45 20.69 -12.16
CA SER A 766 -20.07 19.72 -13.18
C SER A 766 -20.51 18.30 -12.84
N THR A 767 -20.89 17.54 -13.85
CA THR A 767 -21.16 16.10 -13.73
C THR A 767 -19.88 15.26 -13.66
N GLU A 768 -18.74 15.77 -14.11
CA GLU A 768 -17.44 15.08 -14.09
C GLU A 768 -16.81 15.02 -12.68
N THR A 769 -17.34 15.78 -11.73
CA THR A 769 -16.81 15.88 -10.35
C THR A 769 -16.79 14.54 -9.64
N SER A 770 -17.72 13.64 -9.99
CA SER A 770 -17.81 12.30 -9.42
C SER A 770 -16.95 11.25 -10.12
N THR A 771 -16.22 11.61 -11.17
CA THR A 771 -15.30 10.65 -11.82
C THR A 771 -14.16 10.30 -10.88
N THR A 772 -13.64 9.08 -11.01
CA THR A 772 -12.55 8.57 -10.15
C THR A 772 -11.35 9.52 -10.12
N ARG A 773 -10.91 10.02 -11.27
CA ARG A 773 -9.76 10.93 -11.38
C ARG A 773 -9.98 12.24 -10.63
N VAL A 774 -11.13 12.88 -10.78
CA VAL A 774 -11.44 14.16 -10.13
C VAL A 774 -11.61 13.97 -8.63
N LEU A 775 -12.30 12.90 -8.19
CA LEU A 775 -12.42 12.54 -6.78
C LEU A 775 -11.04 12.31 -6.14
N CYS A 776 -10.15 11.56 -6.79
CA CYS A 776 -8.80 11.32 -6.29
C CYS A 776 -8.01 12.62 -6.12
N LEU A 777 -8.08 13.52 -7.08
CA LEU A 777 -7.42 14.84 -7.00
C LEU A 777 -7.99 15.71 -5.88
N MET A 778 -9.31 15.71 -5.69
CA MET A 778 -9.95 16.43 -4.58
C MET A 778 -9.58 15.84 -3.22
N MET A 779 -9.64 14.50 -3.07
CA MET A 779 -9.27 13.83 -1.81
C MET A 779 -7.81 14.13 -1.43
N GLN A 780 -6.91 14.13 -2.41
CA GLN A 780 -5.49 14.39 -2.19
C GLN A 780 -5.22 15.86 -1.85
N ASN A 781 -5.92 16.82 -2.47
CA ASN A 781 -5.52 18.22 -2.45
C ASN A 781 -6.57 19.18 -1.88
N GLY A 782 -7.85 18.80 -1.81
CA GLY A 782 -8.93 19.70 -1.39
C GLY A 782 -8.77 20.24 0.02
N HIS A 783 -8.21 19.45 0.93
CA HIS A 783 -7.99 19.85 2.33
C HIS A 783 -7.05 21.05 2.49
N TYR A 784 -6.23 21.37 1.49
CA TYR A 784 -5.37 22.54 1.51
C TYR A 784 -6.15 23.87 1.52
N SER A 785 -7.39 23.92 1.05
CA SER A 785 -8.21 25.12 1.16
C SER A 785 -8.54 25.49 2.61
N GLY A 786 -8.58 24.52 3.51
CA GLY A 786 -8.74 24.71 4.95
C GLY A 786 -7.44 24.88 5.75
N PHE A 787 -6.29 24.76 5.07
CA PHE A 787 -4.99 24.81 5.69
C PHE A 787 -4.56 26.28 5.91
N LYS A 788 -4.52 26.72 7.16
CA LYS A 788 -3.95 28.02 7.55
C LYS A 788 -2.94 27.78 8.66
N GLN A 789 -1.67 27.95 8.35
CA GLN A 789 -0.63 27.91 9.38
C GLN A 789 -0.52 29.28 10.06
N ALA A 790 -0.25 29.29 11.36
CA ALA A 790 0.07 30.54 12.05
C ALA A 790 1.37 31.14 11.44
N ALA A 791 1.33 32.43 11.16
CA ALA A 791 2.51 33.14 10.65
C ALA A 791 3.71 32.88 11.55
N ARG A 792 4.78 32.33 11.00
CA ARG A 792 6.06 32.17 11.71
C ARG A 792 6.81 33.48 11.63
N PRO A 793 7.40 33.97 12.73
CA PRO A 793 8.29 35.11 12.64
C PRO A 793 9.46 34.69 11.73
N LEU A 794 9.72 35.45 10.67
CA LEU A 794 10.92 35.32 9.84
C LEU A 794 12.12 35.31 10.79
N SER A 795 12.75 34.16 10.97
CA SER A 795 13.97 34.10 11.76
C SER A 795 15.03 34.93 11.04
N SER A 796 15.48 35.97 11.66
CA SER A 796 16.49 36.93 11.13
C SER A 796 17.90 36.30 11.08
N THR A 797 18.02 35.00 10.86
CA THR A 797 19.30 34.30 10.87
C THR A 797 19.74 33.97 9.48
N SER A 798 20.79 34.64 9.11
CA SER A 798 21.75 34.53 8.04
C SER A 798 21.33 35.11 6.67
N THR A 799 21.96 36.23 6.38
CA THR A 799 22.12 36.85 5.06
C THR A 799 23.00 36.05 4.08
N GLN A 800 23.24 34.78 4.31
CA GLN A 800 23.88 33.94 3.31
C GLN A 800 22.77 33.38 2.39
N LYS A 801 22.67 33.98 1.18
CA LYS A 801 21.92 33.35 0.09
C LYS A 801 22.38 31.91 -0.05
N GLY A 802 21.45 30.97 -0.02
CA GLY A 802 21.75 29.55 -0.18
C GLY A 802 22.56 29.31 -1.44
N GLN A 803 23.82 28.93 -1.25
CA GLN A 803 24.66 28.55 -2.37
C GLN A 803 24.23 27.17 -2.82
N ALA A 804 23.89 27.04 -4.12
CA ALA A 804 23.56 25.74 -4.68
C ALA A 804 24.68 24.74 -4.37
N LEU A 805 24.36 23.62 -3.78
CA LEU A 805 25.22 22.43 -3.66
C LEU A 805 25.37 21.77 -5.06
N THR A 806 25.64 22.60 -6.08
CA THR A 806 25.92 22.11 -7.41
C THR A 806 27.40 21.70 -7.44
N GLU A 807 27.67 20.49 -7.00
CA GLU A 807 28.84 19.82 -7.58
C GLU A 807 28.51 19.69 -9.06
N LYS A 808 29.34 20.38 -9.88
CA LYS A 808 29.30 20.21 -11.34
C LYS A 808 29.58 18.73 -11.60
N SER A 809 28.52 17.95 -11.81
CA SER A 809 28.64 16.59 -12.28
C SER A 809 29.37 16.62 -13.61
N ASN A 810 30.66 16.31 -13.60
CA ASN A 810 31.41 16.13 -14.82
C ASN A 810 31.02 14.74 -15.36
N SER A 811 30.52 14.68 -16.59
CA SER A 811 30.13 13.43 -17.26
C SER A 811 31.23 12.35 -17.20
N LEU A 812 32.50 12.80 -17.18
CA LEU A 812 33.65 11.92 -16.96
C LEU A 812 33.71 11.37 -15.53
N SER A 813 33.39 12.17 -14.51
CA SER A 813 33.39 11.71 -13.13
C SER A 813 32.27 10.69 -12.86
N PHE A 814 31.11 10.87 -13.48
CA PHE A 814 29.99 9.90 -13.41
C PHE A 814 30.38 8.54 -14.02
N LEU A 815 31.01 8.52 -15.20
CA LEU A 815 31.47 7.26 -15.81
C LEU A 815 32.64 6.65 -15.03
N LEU A 816 33.58 7.46 -14.52
CA LEU A 816 34.72 6.98 -13.74
C LEU A 816 34.31 6.39 -12.39
N SER A 817 33.36 6.98 -11.68
CA SER A 817 32.87 6.42 -10.42
C SER A 817 32.26 5.03 -10.62
N ASN A 818 31.44 4.83 -11.65
CA ASN A 818 30.90 3.52 -12.00
C ASN A 818 31.96 2.52 -12.53
N LEU A 819 33.10 3.00 -12.99
CA LEU A 819 34.25 2.16 -13.39
C LEU A 819 35.06 1.70 -12.18
N ILE A 820 35.18 2.52 -11.15
CA ILE A 820 35.91 2.20 -9.91
C ILE A 820 35.16 1.11 -9.11
N ASP A 821 33.83 1.15 -9.12
CA ASP A 821 32.98 0.20 -8.41
C ASP A 821 32.57 -1.01 -9.28
N LEU A 822 33.29 -1.27 -10.36
CA LEU A 822 32.97 -2.31 -11.31
C LEU A 822 33.07 -3.70 -10.69
N SER A 823 31.91 -4.39 -10.62
CA SER A 823 31.84 -5.79 -10.22
C SER A 823 31.53 -6.66 -11.44
N PRO A 824 32.46 -7.51 -11.89
CA PRO A 824 32.25 -8.36 -13.08
C PRO A 824 30.99 -9.24 -12.97
N SER A 825 30.68 -9.71 -11.78
CA SER A 825 29.48 -10.53 -11.52
C SER A 825 28.19 -9.71 -11.73
N ARG A 826 28.16 -8.47 -11.23
CA ARG A 826 27.03 -7.56 -11.34
C ARG A 826 26.83 -7.10 -12.78
N GLU A 827 27.93 -6.72 -13.46
CA GLU A 827 27.90 -6.35 -14.88
C GLU A 827 27.38 -7.50 -15.75
N ARG A 828 27.91 -8.72 -15.54
CA ARG A 828 27.42 -9.93 -16.24
C ARG A 828 25.92 -10.13 -16.03
N LYS A 829 25.46 -10.04 -14.78
CA LYS A 829 24.04 -10.22 -14.43
C LYS A 829 23.17 -9.20 -15.18
N GLN A 830 23.57 -7.93 -15.20
CA GLN A 830 22.84 -6.89 -15.90
C GLN A 830 22.91 -7.01 -17.42
N LEU A 831 24.03 -7.40 -17.98
CA LEU A 831 24.16 -7.66 -19.41
C LEU A 831 23.21 -8.76 -19.87
N VAL A 832 23.11 -9.85 -19.12
CA VAL A 832 22.21 -10.97 -19.47
C VAL A 832 20.74 -10.55 -19.34
N LYS A 833 20.37 -9.75 -18.32
CA LYS A 833 19.00 -9.22 -18.18
C LYS A 833 18.61 -8.31 -19.33
N ARG A 834 19.50 -7.40 -19.73
CA ARG A 834 19.26 -6.45 -20.84
C ARG A 834 19.31 -7.09 -22.22
N PHE A 835 20.15 -8.11 -22.38
CA PHE A 835 20.40 -8.81 -23.66
C PHE A 835 20.33 -10.32 -23.45
N PRO A 836 19.13 -10.92 -23.36
CA PRO A 836 18.96 -12.34 -23.07
C PRO A 836 19.71 -13.28 -24.01
N GLN A 837 19.96 -12.86 -25.26
CA GLN A 837 20.75 -13.62 -26.23
C GLN A 837 22.21 -13.85 -25.80
N LEU A 838 22.75 -13.00 -24.92
CA LEU A 838 24.09 -13.16 -24.36
C LEU A 838 24.18 -14.29 -23.33
N GLN A 839 23.04 -14.79 -22.85
CA GLN A 839 22.99 -15.91 -21.91
C GLN A 839 23.72 -17.15 -22.42
N LYS A 840 23.71 -17.37 -23.73
CA LYS A 840 24.43 -18.48 -24.39
C LYS A 840 25.95 -18.42 -24.13
N TRP A 841 26.50 -17.22 -23.96
CA TRP A 841 27.94 -17.00 -23.82
C TRP A 841 28.34 -16.72 -22.34
N LEU A 842 27.48 -16.07 -21.62
CA LEU A 842 27.74 -15.60 -20.25
C LEU A 842 27.13 -16.52 -19.18
N GLY A 843 26.29 -17.48 -19.56
CA GLY A 843 25.54 -18.35 -18.65
C GLY A 843 24.31 -17.65 -18.03
N LYS A 844 23.48 -18.41 -17.29
CA LYS A 844 22.34 -17.84 -16.55
C LYS A 844 22.85 -16.84 -15.49
N PRO A 845 22.10 -15.74 -15.21
CA PRO A 845 22.50 -14.72 -14.25
C PRO A 845 22.64 -15.26 -12.83
#